data_e5d7c5559c8ec593f8d290c01655ab91
#
_entry.id   e5d7c5559c8ec593f8d290c01655ab91
#
_cell.length_a   1.000
_cell.length_b   1.000
_cell.length_c   1.000
_cell.angle_alpha   90.00
_cell.angle_beta   90.00
_cell.angle_gamma   90.00
#
_symmetry.space_group_name_H-M   'P 1'
#
loop_
_entity.id
_entity.type
_entity.pdbx_description
1 polymer ?
#
loop_
_entity_poly.entity_id
_entity_poly.type
_entity_poly.pdbx_seq_one_letter_code
_entity_poly.pdbx_strand_id
1 'polypeptide(L)'
;MTSLLNKLCSLALLFIGCVAAMAQTEKTPAFPGAEGFGRYVTGGRGGKVLHVKNLKDSGYQSLRWCLQQTGAKTIVFDVSGTIHLTSALSIPSNTTIAGQTAPGDGICVADYPCSISGNNVIVRYMRFRLGNKNVKIDGADGWDGFGGFDKQDWIIDHCSVSWSIDECLSVLGNKNTTVQWCLVAQSLVNSGHSKGAHGYGGNWGGSGASFHHNLIVHHTSRTPRLGPRPTTQLDERMDMRNNVIYNFGGNGCYGGEGMKVNIVNNYYKPGPGSPTGDKGKRIAGIGIRTNSYVTTYPAYAPALHLWGKYYVTGNVNSKYPEVNTNNWAYGMYNQIDASGCDGTYTAATKDSIKIDEPIDFIATTTHTAQKAYEKVLDYAGASKSRDTFDALMISDTRNNAATYTGSGLSKGFINSQDDNKPSGAGSDWSAWPTLNSTDAPTDTDGDGMPDDWEDAHGLDKTKSADGNIVTESGYTNLEIYLNSLVADITEQQNADGELLGRTIKVGEEVLTEYEISGQTSNGDWTFAGGLKINQTGSPATGSNGTIKYSGNKKYTITLPVNVPIDQVTIYGYCNSDGNQSYLAELAGKTFGSTDYVFPARNANPSSVTHTIKLDAPVTNTLTFTTGSSNQSCYKINMHIATTTGINSINYTKEKDNYFYNLQGARIMNPTKGLYIQNGKKIVIR
;
A
#
# COMPACT_ATOMS: atom_id res chain seq x y z
N MET A 1 40.51 -41.24 -32.09
CA MET A 1 39.22 -41.36 -31.36
C MET A 1 39.29 -40.73 -29.95
N THR A 2 40.35 -40.81 -29.24
CA THR A 2 40.49 -40.22 -27.86
C THR A 2 40.49 -38.69 -27.79
N SER A 3 40.93 -37.98 -28.85
CA SER A 3 40.99 -36.51 -28.87
C SER A 3 39.59 -35.83 -29.08
N LEU A 4 38.69 -36.55 -29.77
CA LEU A 4 37.32 -36.05 -30.02
C LEU A 4 36.41 -36.25 -28.81
N LEU A 5 36.64 -37.34 -28.05
CA LEU A 5 35.88 -37.62 -26.83
C LEU A 5 36.19 -36.63 -25.71
N ASN A 6 37.48 -36.22 -25.57
CA ASN A 6 37.88 -35.23 -24.56
C ASN A 6 37.34 -33.79 -24.86
N LYS A 7 37.18 -33.45 -26.17
CA LYS A 7 36.57 -32.16 -26.54
C LYS A 7 35.06 -32.16 -26.34
N LEU A 8 34.38 -33.28 -26.53
CA LEU A 8 32.94 -33.42 -26.26
C LEU A 8 32.65 -33.41 -24.74
N CYS A 9 33.49 -34.05 -23.92
CA CYS A 9 33.35 -33.98 -22.45
C CYS A 9 33.64 -32.57 -21.89
N SER A 10 34.60 -31.84 -22.47
CA SER A 10 34.88 -30.46 -22.08
C SER A 10 33.76 -29.47 -22.47
N LEU A 11 33.11 -29.70 -23.62
CA LEU A 11 31.95 -28.89 -24.03
C LEU A 11 30.71 -29.21 -23.19
N ALA A 12 30.49 -30.49 -22.82
CA ALA A 12 29.39 -30.88 -21.95
C ALA A 12 29.57 -30.37 -20.52
N LEU A 13 30.79 -30.32 -19.98
CA LEU A 13 31.08 -29.71 -18.70
C LEU A 13 30.96 -28.17 -18.70
N LEU A 14 31.23 -27.48 -19.80
CA LEU A 14 30.97 -26.06 -19.95
C LEU A 14 29.47 -25.76 -20.06
N PHE A 15 28.66 -26.62 -20.67
CA PHE A 15 27.21 -26.46 -20.79
C PHE A 15 26.50 -26.79 -19.46
N ILE A 16 27.01 -27.69 -18.64
CA ILE A 16 26.48 -28.01 -17.31
C ILE A 16 26.84 -26.89 -16.32
N GLY A 17 27.96 -26.19 -16.52
CA GLY A 17 28.38 -25.05 -15.70
C GLY A 17 27.62 -23.75 -15.96
N CYS A 18 26.91 -23.61 -17.12
CA CYS A 18 26.14 -22.41 -17.44
C CYS A 18 24.64 -22.53 -17.13
N VAL A 19 24.15 -23.71 -16.74
CA VAL A 19 22.74 -23.89 -16.32
C VAL A 19 22.60 -23.87 -14.79
N ALA A 20 23.70 -23.79 -14.04
CA ALA A 20 23.68 -23.42 -12.63
C ALA A 20 23.62 -21.90 -12.46
N ALA A 21 22.75 -21.25 -13.22
CA ALA A 21 22.62 -19.83 -13.20
C ALA A 21 21.21 -19.44 -12.80
N MET A 22 21.19 -18.65 -11.77
CA MET A 22 20.12 -17.72 -11.40
C MET A 22 18.76 -18.38 -11.13
N ALA A 23 18.72 -19.31 -10.21
CA ALA A 23 17.59 -19.32 -9.28
C ALA A 23 17.65 -17.96 -8.58
N GLN A 24 16.88 -16.99 -9.06
CA GLN A 24 16.62 -15.76 -8.34
C GLN A 24 16.09 -16.24 -6.99
N THR A 25 16.89 -16.12 -5.94
CA THR A 25 16.45 -16.49 -4.60
C THR A 25 15.21 -15.65 -4.30
N GLU A 26 14.04 -16.29 -4.25
CA GLU A 26 12.82 -15.61 -3.89
C GLU A 26 13.05 -14.85 -2.58
N LYS A 27 12.73 -13.57 -2.57
CA LYS A 27 12.88 -12.76 -1.36
C LYS A 27 12.00 -13.35 -0.26
N THR A 28 12.55 -13.54 0.92
CA THR A 28 11.79 -13.97 2.09
C THR A 28 10.77 -12.89 2.45
N PRO A 29 9.47 -13.22 2.58
CA PRO A 29 8.47 -12.29 3.07
C PRO A 29 8.83 -11.72 4.46
N ALA A 30 8.20 -10.61 4.83
CA ALA A 30 8.39 -9.99 6.16
C ALA A 30 8.10 -10.99 7.29
N PHE A 31 7.04 -11.79 7.11
CA PHE A 31 6.61 -12.89 7.97
C PHE A 31 5.65 -13.79 7.18
N PRO A 32 5.35 -15.03 7.62
CA PRO A 32 4.28 -15.83 7.04
C PRO A 32 2.94 -15.08 7.09
N GLY A 33 2.26 -14.96 5.94
CA GLY A 33 1.05 -14.15 5.82
C GLY A 33 1.29 -12.66 5.56
N ALA A 34 2.53 -12.22 5.37
CA ALA A 34 2.81 -10.90 4.81
C ALA A 34 2.46 -10.88 3.33
N GLU A 35 1.57 -9.97 2.94
CA GLU A 35 1.00 -9.92 1.60
C GLU A 35 1.05 -8.50 1.00
N GLY A 36 0.73 -8.38 -0.29
CA GLY A 36 0.69 -7.08 -0.96
C GLY A 36 2.06 -6.45 -1.20
N PHE A 37 2.05 -5.16 -1.52
CA PHE A 37 3.27 -4.44 -1.93
C PHE A 37 4.34 -4.35 -0.83
N GLY A 38 3.94 -4.34 0.45
CA GLY A 38 4.86 -4.37 1.59
C GLY A 38 5.38 -5.77 1.98
N ARG A 39 5.05 -6.81 1.21
CA ARG A 39 5.33 -8.20 1.54
C ARG A 39 6.79 -8.49 1.90
N TYR A 40 7.73 -7.79 1.29
CA TYR A 40 9.17 -8.08 1.41
C TYR A 40 9.94 -7.10 2.30
N VAL A 41 9.22 -6.37 3.14
CA VAL A 41 9.81 -5.48 4.15
C VAL A 41 10.59 -6.32 5.17
N THR A 42 11.78 -5.88 5.54
CA THR A 42 12.65 -6.61 6.47
C THR A 42 12.61 -6.05 7.90
N GLY A 43 12.15 -4.80 8.07
CA GLY A 43 12.08 -4.15 9.38
C GLY A 43 13.41 -4.18 10.11
N GLY A 44 13.40 -4.74 11.31
CA GLY A 44 14.57 -4.89 12.18
C GLY A 44 15.39 -6.15 12.00
N ARG A 45 15.12 -6.97 10.97
CA ARG A 45 15.80 -8.28 10.74
C ARG A 45 17.31 -8.17 10.88
N GLY A 46 17.90 -9.06 11.70
CA GLY A 46 19.35 -9.11 11.94
C GLY A 46 19.89 -7.95 12.79
N GLY A 47 19.03 -7.10 13.33
CA GLY A 47 19.39 -5.99 14.20
C GLY A 47 19.39 -6.33 15.69
N LYS A 48 19.42 -5.30 16.52
CA LYS A 48 19.35 -5.45 17.98
C LYS A 48 17.95 -5.88 18.39
N VAL A 49 17.85 -6.71 19.43
CA VAL A 49 16.59 -6.97 20.12
C VAL A 49 16.49 -6.05 21.33
N LEU A 50 15.35 -5.41 21.50
CA LEU A 50 15.13 -4.42 22.56
C LEU A 50 13.83 -4.74 23.28
N HIS A 51 13.92 -4.89 24.61
CA HIS A 51 12.81 -5.25 25.46
C HIS A 51 12.12 -4.02 26.05
N VAL A 52 10.81 -3.91 25.88
CA VAL A 52 9.98 -2.95 26.60
C VAL A 52 9.54 -3.60 27.92
N LYS A 53 10.13 -3.15 29.01
CA LYS A 53 9.92 -3.73 30.36
C LYS A 53 9.02 -2.88 31.26
N ASN A 54 8.52 -1.75 30.79
CA ASN A 54 7.62 -0.90 31.56
C ASN A 54 6.70 -0.06 30.64
N LEU A 55 5.61 0.43 31.22
CA LEU A 55 4.58 1.22 30.53
C LEU A 55 4.81 2.74 30.62
N LYS A 56 5.97 3.19 31.08
CA LYS A 56 6.30 4.62 31.15
C LYS A 56 6.47 5.17 29.73
N ASP A 57 6.11 6.43 29.54
CA ASP A 57 6.33 7.14 28.26
C ASP A 57 7.83 7.22 27.91
N SER A 58 8.71 7.40 28.92
CA SER A 58 10.14 7.61 28.72
C SER A 58 10.98 6.92 29.81
N GLY A 59 12.29 6.91 29.59
CA GLY A 59 13.26 6.26 30.49
C GLY A 59 13.71 4.89 29.98
N TYR A 60 14.67 4.30 30.65
CA TYR A 60 15.29 3.04 30.25
C TYR A 60 14.25 1.92 30.08
N GLN A 61 14.35 1.21 28.95
CA GLN A 61 13.44 0.11 28.57
C GLN A 61 11.95 0.49 28.46
N SER A 62 11.62 1.79 28.25
CA SER A 62 10.31 2.19 27.73
C SER A 62 10.25 2.02 26.20
N LEU A 63 9.06 2.00 25.61
CA LEU A 63 8.91 1.93 24.14
C LEU A 63 9.65 3.08 23.44
N ARG A 64 9.51 4.32 23.94
CA ARG A 64 10.22 5.50 23.41
C ARG A 64 11.73 5.32 23.46
N TRP A 65 12.28 4.82 24.57
CA TRP A 65 13.70 4.56 24.70
C TRP A 65 14.16 3.52 23.66
N CYS A 66 13.42 2.43 23.48
CA CYS A 66 13.73 1.42 22.45
C CYS A 66 13.75 2.01 21.05
N LEU A 67 12.76 2.84 20.70
CA LEU A 67 12.67 3.50 19.40
C LEU A 67 13.82 4.49 19.15
N GLN A 68 14.37 5.10 20.17
CA GLN A 68 15.50 6.03 20.08
C GLN A 68 16.86 5.35 19.87
N GLN A 69 16.96 4.02 20.05
CA GLN A 69 18.22 3.32 19.81
C GLN A 69 18.58 3.33 18.32
N THR A 70 19.86 3.44 18.01
CA THR A 70 20.34 3.51 16.60
C THR A 70 20.47 2.13 15.97
N GLY A 71 20.39 2.07 14.64
CA GLY A 71 20.51 0.86 13.84
C GLY A 71 19.22 0.09 13.68
N ALA A 72 19.28 -1.03 12.96
CA ALA A 72 18.16 -1.96 12.83
C ALA A 72 17.79 -2.56 14.18
N LYS A 73 16.49 -2.71 14.47
CA LYS A 73 16.02 -3.18 15.77
C LYS A 73 14.68 -3.89 15.70
N THR A 74 14.56 -4.96 16.44
CA THR A 74 13.29 -5.63 16.76
C THR A 74 12.92 -5.31 18.20
N ILE A 75 11.72 -4.80 18.41
CA ILE A 75 11.20 -4.40 19.72
C ILE A 75 10.19 -5.46 20.16
N VAL A 76 10.47 -6.10 21.29
CA VAL A 76 9.62 -7.08 21.97
C VAL A 76 9.12 -6.52 23.30
N PHE A 77 8.05 -7.09 23.85
CA PHE A 77 7.40 -6.59 25.05
C PHE A 77 7.41 -7.66 26.15
N ASP A 78 7.91 -7.28 27.31
CA ASP A 78 7.89 -8.10 28.54
C ASP A 78 6.74 -7.68 29.47
N VAL A 79 5.89 -6.76 29.03
CA VAL A 79 4.74 -6.25 29.76
C VAL A 79 3.55 -6.07 28.83
N SER A 80 2.33 -6.16 29.37
CA SER A 80 1.09 -5.70 28.73
C SER A 80 0.53 -4.48 29.45
N GLY A 81 -0.22 -3.64 28.73
CA GLY A 81 -0.87 -2.47 29.33
C GLY A 81 -0.95 -1.28 28.37
N THR A 82 -1.40 -0.16 28.90
CA THR A 82 -1.49 1.09 28.15
C THR A 82 -0.32 2.02 28.49
N ILE A 83 0.40 2.43 27.46
CA ILE A 83 1.46 3.44 27.55
C ILE A 83 0.82 4.80 27.28
N HIS A 84 0.67 5.59 28.33
CA HIS A 84 0.17 6.96 28.25
C HIS A 84 1.30 7.92 27.87
N LEU A 85 1.30 8.37 26.63
CA LEU A 85 2.30 9.29 26.11
C LEU A 85 2.14 10.70 26.70
N THR A 86 3.24 11.44 26.80
CA THR A 86 3.29 12.87 27.15
C THR A 86 3.69 13.76 25.97
N SER A 87 4.05 13.14 24.85
CA SER A 87 4.35 13.80 23.58
C SER A 87 4.25 12.80 22.41
N ALA A 88 4.15 13.28 21.18
CA ALA A 88 4.09 12.45 19.98
C ALA A 88 5.23 11.40 19.94
N LEU A 89 4.91 10.22 19.43
CA LEU A 89 5.85 9.12 19.29
C LEU A 89 6.17 8.88 17.79
N SER A 90 7.45 8.68 17.50
CA SER A 90 7.92 8.49 16.13
C SER A 90 8.67 7.16 15.98
N ILE A 91 8.30 6.38 14.95
CA ILE A 91 8.92 5.09 14.62
C ILE A 91 9.96 5.31 13.52
N PRO A 92 11.26 5.11 13.81
CA PRO A 92 12.34 5.32 12.86
C PRO A 92 12.50 4.16 11.87
N SER A 93 13.42 4.32 10.90
CA SER A 93 13.75 3.30 9.90
C SER A 93 14.30 2.00 10.51
N ASN A 94 14.16 0.90 9.74
CA ASN A 94 14.70 -0.41 10.05
C ASN A 94 14.22 -0.92 11.42
N THR A 95 12.92 -0.81 11.67
CA THR A 95 12.30 -1.16 12.94
C THR A 95 11.21 -2.20 12.75
N THR A 96 11.25 -3.26 13.55
CA THR A 96 10.12 -4.18 13.77
C THR A 96 9.56 -3.96 15.17
N ILE A 97 8.25 -3.71 15.28
CA ILE A 97 7.53 -3.69 16.57
C ILE A 97 6.66 -4.94 16.63
N ALA A 98 7.02 -5.86 17.50
CA ALA A 98 6.39 -7.17 17.64
C ALA A 98 5.41 -7.17 18.83
N GLY A 99 4.27 -6.48 18.71
CA GLY A 99 3.25 -6.40 19.78
C GLY A 99 2.68 -7.75 20.20
N GLN A 100 2.77 -8.79 19.35
CA GLN A 100 2.34 -10.14 19.66
C GLN A 100 3.15 -10.82 20.78
N THR A 101 4.33 -10.28 21.15
CA THR A 101 5.14 -10.80 22.25
C THR A 101 4.63 -10.39 23.61
N ALA A 102 3.84 -9.33 23.71
CA ALA A 102 3.33 -8.83 24.99
C ALA A 102 2.59 -9.92 25.76
N PRO A 103 2.99 -10.20 27.01
CA PRO A 103 2.41 -11.26 27.83
C PRO A 103 1.04 -10.82 28.39
N GLY A 104 -0.03 -11.55 28.10
CA GLY A 104 -1.40 -11.21 28.52
C GLY A 104 -2.19 -10.46 27.44
N ASP A 105 -2.72 -9.27 27.74
CA ASP A 105 -3.71 -8.61 26.90
C ASP A 105 -3.14 -7.68 25.81
N GLY A 106 -1.80 -7.57 25.72
CA GLY A 106 -1.13 -6.79 24.67
C GLY A 106 -0.89 -5.32 25.05
N ILE A 107 -0.49 -4.51 24.06
CA ILE A 107 -0.04 -3.12 24.26
C ILE A 107 -1.00 -2.15 23.58
N CYS A 108 -1.28 -1.05 24.27
CA CYS A 108 -1.91 0.16 23.76
C CYS A 108 -1.01 1.38 23.93
N VAL A 109 -0.89 2.21 22.90
CA VAL A 109 -0.24 3.52 22.93
C VAL A 109 -1.35 4.58 22.90
N ALA A 110 -1.36 5.51 23.86
CA ALA A 110 -2.47 6.42 24.11
C ALA A 110 -2.03 7.88 24.24
N ASP A 111 -3.00 8.80 24.17
CA ASP A 111 -2.95 10.23 24.53
C ASP A 111 -2.25 11.16 23.53
N TYR A 112 -1.33 10.69 22.72
CA TYR A 112 -0.65 11.46 21.66
C TYR A 112 -0.50 10.65 20.36
N PRO A 113 -0.35 11.33 19.21
CA PRO A 113 -0.20 10.64 17.93
C PRO A 113 1.07 9.80 17.88
N CYS A 114 0.98 8.68 17.18
CA CYS A 114 2.12 7.85 16.82
C CYS A 114 2.27 7.81 15.31
N SER A 115 3.48 8.05 14.80
CA SER A 115 3.71 8.07 13.35
C SER A 115 4.95 7.28 12.94
N ILE A 116 4.93 6.71 11.73
CA ILE A 116 6.10 6.13 11.11
C ILE A 116 6.83 7.21 10.33
N SER A 117 8.03 7.56 10.78
CA SER A 117 8.88 8.58 10.18
C SER A 117 10.03 8.02 9.36
N GLY A 118 10.23 6.70 9.41
CA GLY A 118 11.31 6.00 8.74
C GLY A 118 10.86 5.10 7.59
N ASN A 119 11.83 4.52 6.89
CA ASN A 119 11.64 3.49 5.87
C ASN A 119 11.91 2.10 6.46
N ASN A 120 11.40 1.05 5.80
CA ASN A 120 11.62 -0.33 6.18
C ASN A 120 11.13 -0.61 7.61
N VAL A 121 9.80 -0.60 7.79
CA VAL A 121 9.16 -0.71 9.11
C VAL A 121 8.08 -1.79 9.10
N ILE A 122 8.09 -2.62 10.12
CA ILE A 122 7.07 -3.64 10.42
C ILE A 122 6.42 -3.28 11.76
N VAL A 123 5.08 -3.18 11.80
CA VAL A 123 4.33 -2.98 13.05
C VAL A 123 3.22 -4.01 13.12
N ARG A 124 3.21 -4.83 14.18
CA ARG A 124 2.26 -5.92 14.34
C ARG A 124 1.60 -5.93 15.72
N TYR A 125 0.29 -6.22 15.77
CA TYR A 125 -0.51 -6.46 16.98
C TYR A 125 -0.46 -5.34 18.03
N MET A 126 -0.36 -4.08 17.58
CA MET A 126 -0.36 -2.90 18.43
C MET A 126 -1.73 -2.22 18.45
N ARG A 127 -2.04 -1.49 19.53
CA ARG A 127 -3.18 -0.58 19.58
C ARG A 127 -2.68 0.86 19.68
N PHE A 128 -3.29 1.75 18.92
CA PHE A 128 -3.03 3.20 18.93
C PHE A 128 -4.34 3.91 19.16
N ARG A 129 -4.53 4.49 20.35
CA ARG A 129 -5.78 5.13 20.78
C ARG A 129 -5.50 6.52 21.31
N LEU A 130 -5.51 7.47 20.37
CA LEU A 130 -5.13 8.86 20.62
C LEU A 130 -6.01 9.52 21.69
N GLY A 131 -7.32 9.62 21.46
CA GLY A 131 -8.23 10.37 22.31
C GLY A 131 -8.05 11.90 22.21
N ASN A 132 -8.97 12.67 22.79
CA ASN A 132 -8.94 14.14 22.72
C ASN A 132 -8.55 14.83 24.02
N LYS A 133 -7.96 14.11 24.96
CA LYS A 133 -7.56 14.63 26.28
C LYS A 133 -6.62 15.84 26.18
N ASN A 134 -5.66 15.79 25.23
CA ASN A 134 -4.59 16.79 25.12
C ASN A 134 -4.82 17.81 23.99
N VAL A 135 -5.89 17.70 23.22
CA VAL A 135 -6.13 18.52 22.02
C VAL A 135 -6.14 20.03 22.29
N LYS A 136 -6.69 20.44 23.42
CA LYS A 136 -6.78 21.87 23.81
C LYS A 136 -5.49 22.43 24.37
N ILE A 137 -4.58 21.56 24.83
CA ILE A 137 -3.32 21.98 25.47
C ILE A 137 -2.27 22.25 24.39
N ASP A 138 -2.17 21.38 23.39
CA ASP A 138 -1.06 21.37 22.45
C ASP A 138 -1.45 21.74 21.01
N GLY A 139 -2.69 22.20 20.77
CA GLY A 139 -3.16 22.60 19.45
C GLY A 139 -3.16 21.44 18.45
N ALA A 140 -3.96 20.43 18.70
CA ALA A 140 -4.00 19.13 18.00
C ALA A 140 -4.55 19.19 16.56
N ASP A 141 -4.35 20.29 15.85
CA ASP A 141 -4.77 20.41 14.44
C ASP A 141 -4.01 19.39 13.59
N GLY A 142 -4.77 18.47 12.95
CA GLY A 142 -4.22 17.45 12.06
C GLY A 142 -3.57 16.25 12.78
N TRP A 143 -3.93 15.97 14.03
CA TRP A 143 -3.47 14.78 14.73
C TRP A 143 -4.18 13.52 14.22
N ASP A 144 -3.47 12.75 13.37
CA ASP A 144 -3.87 11.40 12.99
C ASP A 144 -3.59 10.40 14.12
N GLY A 145 -4.36 9.32 14.16
CA GLY A 145 -4.15 8.29 15.18
C GLY A 145 -2.86 7.52 14.95
N PHE A 146 -2.65 7.03 13.72
CA PHE A 146 -1.46 6.27 13.31
C PHE A 146 -1.23 6.35 11.80
N GLY A 147 0.02 6.11 11.36
CA GLY A 147 0.39 6.07 9.94
C GLY A 147 1.56 6.96 9.60
N GLY A 148 1.50 7.63 8.45
CA GLY A 148 2.51 8.57 7.98
C GLY A 148 2.60 8.68 6.46
N PHE A 149 3.53 9.51 5.96
CA PHE A 149 3.55 9.99 4.59
C PHE A 149 4.95 9.95 3.98
N ASP A 150 5.00 9.83 2.62
CA ASP A 150 6.19 10.09 1.80
C ASP A 150 7.42 9.26 2.21
N LYS A 151 7.18 7.99 2.55
CA LYS A 151 8.20 6.99 2.93
C LYS A 151 8.08 5.74 2.05
N GLN A 152 8.76 4.66 2.44
CA GLN A 152 8.71 3.40 1.69
C GLN A 152 8.93 2.17 2.57
N ASP A 153 8.48 1.03 2.03
CA ASP A 153 8.73 -0.30 2.59
C ASP A 153 8.14 -0.46 4.00
N TRP A 154 6.80 -0.42 4.09
CA TRP A 154 6.07 -0.63 5.34
C TRP A 154 5.11 -1.81 5.25
N ILE A 155 4.95 -2.49 6.37
CA ILE A 155 3.82 -3.37 6.60
C ILE A 155 3.24 -3.14 8.00
N ILE A 156 1.94 -2.84 8.05
CA ILE A 156 1.15 -2.65 9.27
C ILE A 156 0.15 -3.81 9.31
N ASP A 157 0.26 -4.64 10.33
CA ASP A 157 -0.44 -5.91 10.42
C ASP A 157 -1.13 -6.08 11.76
N HIS A 158 -2.42 -6.43 11.77
CA HIS A 158 -3.22 -6.66 12.97
C HIS A 158 -3.13 -5.54 14.03
N CYS A 159 -3.14 -4.29 13.57
CA CYS A 159 -3.17 -3.15 14.48
C CYS A 159 -4.59 -2.59 14.64
N SER A 160 -4.92 -2.09 15.84
CA SER A 160 -6.17 -1.38 16.12
C SER A 160 -5.88 0.11 16.28
N VAL A 161 -6.60 0.96 15.56
CA VAL A 161 -6.43 2.42 15.61
C VAL A 161 -7.77 3.09 15.87
N SER A 162 -7.83 3.98 16.88
CA SER A 162 -9.10 4.60 17.29
C SER A 162 -8.91 5.99 17.86
N TRP A 163 -10.03 6.76 17.86
CA TRP A 163 -10.19 8.04 18.58
C TRP A 163 -9.23 9.13 18.11
N SER A 164 -8.98 9.19 16.81
CA SER A 164 -8.18 10.27 16.20
C SER A 164 -8.90 11.61 16.25
N ILE A 165 -8.12 12.68 16.12
CA ILE A 165 -8.59 14.05 16.04
C ILE A 165 -8.93 14.41 14.58
N ASP A 166 -8.12 13.98 13.63
CA ASP A 166 -8.37 14.04 12.17
C ASP A 166 -8.61 12.62 11.63
N GLU A 167 -7.67 11.98 10.95
CA GLU A 167 -7.83 10.61 10.47
C GLU A 167 -7.32 9.56 11.46
N CYS A 168 -7.98 8.40 11.52
CA CYS A 168 -7.48 7.29 12.34
C CYS A 168 -6.20 6.68 11.77
N LEU A 169 -6.23 6.23 10.51
CA LEU A 169 -5.11 5.53 9.89
C LEU A 169 -4.84 6.08 8.50
N SER A 170 -3.82 6.92 8.37
CA SER A 170 -3.41 7.53 7.10
C SER A 170 -2.07 6.98 6.61
N VAL A 171 -2.08 6.37 5.42
CA VAL A 171 -0.89 5.84 4.75
C VAL A 171 -0.96 6.25 3.29
N LEU A 172 -0.23 7.30 2.91
CA LEU A 172 -0.31 7.88 1.56
C LEU A 172 1.02 8.51 1.12
N GLY A 173 1.22 8.58 -0.21
CA GLY A 173 2.47 9.06 -0.78
C GLY A 173 3.67 8.14 -0.53
N ASN A 174 3.43 6.94 -0.04
CA ASN A 174 4.46 5.95 0.26
C ASN A 174 4.70 5.02 -0.93
N LYS A 175 5.80 4.26 -0.88
CA LYS A 175 6.12 3.20 -1.86
C LYS A 175 6.20 1.85 -1.17
N ASN A 176 5.72 0.80 -1.85
CA ASN A 176 5.79 -0.59 -1.37
C ASN A 176 5.21 -0.74 0.05
N THR A 177 3.95 -0.42 0.23
CA THR A 177 3.32 -0.49 1.56
C THR A 177 2.15 -1.47 1.59
N THR A 178 1.93 -2.07 2.76
CA THR A 178 0.74 -2.89 3.05
C THR A 178 0.16 -2.51 4.41
N VAL A 179 -1.17 -2.37 4.44
CA VAL A 179 -1.98 -2.32 5.66
C VAL A 179 -2.96 -3.49 5.60
N GLN A 180 -2.79 -4.45 6.48
CA GLN A 180 -3.57 -5.67 6.45
C GLN A 180 -4.11 -6.04 7.82
N TRP A 181 -5.33 -6.60 7.85
CA TRP A 181 -5.98 -7.12 9.05
C TRP A 181 -6.06 -6.10 10.21
N CYS A 182 -6.15 -4.82 9.89
CA CYS A 182 -6.27 -3.76 10.90
C CYS A 182 -7.73 -3.41 11.22
N LEU A 183 -7.96 -2.93 12.43
CA LEU A 183 -9.22 -2.37 12.88
C LEU A 183 -9.07 -0.85 13.00
N VAL A 184 -9.87 -0.09 12.25
CA VAL A 184 -9.87 1.37 12.22
C VAL A 184 -11.24 1.85 12.67
N ALA A 185 -11.33 2.47 13.87
CA ALA A 185 -12.61 2.65 14.55
C ALA A 185 -12.79 4.02 15.23
N GLN A 186 -14.01 4.54 15.12
CA GLN A 186 -14.50 5.65 15.94
C GLN A 186 -13.55 6.86 16.04
N SER A 187 -13.20 7.46 14.91
CA SER A 187 -12.58 8.80 14.93
C SER A 187 -13.53 9.84 15.56
N LEU A 188 -12.99 10.83 16.24
CA LEU A 188 -13.73 11.80 17.02
C LEU A 188 -14.23 12.95 16.15
N VAL A 189 -15.52 13.30 16.25
CA VAL A 189 -16.14 14.29 15.36
C VAL A 189 -15.87 15.73 15.84
N ASN A 190 -16.44 16.13 16.96
CA ASN A 190 -16.21 17.46 17.56
C ASN A 190 -15.08 17.37 18.60
N SER A 191 -13.92 16.92 18.15
CA SER A 191 -12.78 16.59 19.00
C SER A 191 -12.03 17.79 19.59
N GLY A 192 -12.29 19.00 19.08
CA GLY A 192 -11.52 20.21 19.34
C GLY A 192 -10.56 20.60 18.21
N HIS A 193 -10.63 19.94 17.07
CA HIS A 193 -9.89 20.29 15.88
C HIS A 193 -10.17 21.72 15.42
N SER A 194 -9.13 22.49 15.03
CA SER A 194 -9.26 23.94 14.70
C SER A 194 -10.15 24.21 13.47
N LYS A 195 -10.25 23.24 12.51
CA LYS A 195 -11.11 23.32 11.34
C LYS A 195 -12.56 22.86 11.59
N GLY A 196 -12.93 22.54 12.84
CA GLY A 196 -14.26 22.09 13.21
C GLY A 196 -14.43 20.56 13.14
N ALA A 197 -15.65 20.10 12.85
CA ALA A 197 -16.02 18.69 12.89
C ALA A 197 -15.25 17.83 11.86
N HIS A 198 -14.68 16.72 12.32
CA HIS A 198 -13.94 15.74 11.52
C HIS A 198 -14.55 14.34 11.70
N GLY A 199 -13.85 13.39 12.29
CA GLY A 199 -14.33 12.02 12.49
C GLY A 199 -14.04 11.13 11.28
N TYR A 200 -12.80 11.11 10.80
CA TYR A 200 -12.41 10.50 9.52
C TYR A 200 -11.67 9.17 9.71
N GLY A 201 -11.93 8.22 8.79
CA GLY A 201 -11.27 6.90 8.81
C GLY A 201 -9.80 6.98 8.42
N GLY A 202 -9.48 7.39 7.20
CA GLY A 202 -8.09 7.51 6.78
C GLY A 202 -7.91 7.95 5.32
N ASN A 203 -6.75 8.51 5.03
CA ASN A 203 -6.27 8.76 3.69
C ASN A 203 -5.35 7.62 3.25
N TRP A 204 -5.70 6.94 2.15
CA TRP A 204 -4.99 5.78 1.62
C TRP A 204 -4.51 6.02 0.20
N GLY A 205 -3.27 5.67 -0.09
CA GLY A 205 -2.67 5.79 -1.41
C GLY A 205 -1.19 5.44 -1.40
N GLY A 206 -0.54 5.55 -2.56
CA GLY A 206 0.89 5.33 -2.71
C GLY A 206 1.29 4.69 -4.04
N SER A 207 2.57 4.73 -4.33
CA SER A 207 3.17 4.03 -5.46
C SER A 207 3.44 2.56 -5.10
N GLY A 208 2.44 1.70 -5.33
CA GLY A 208 2.41 0.33 -4.84
C GLY A 208 1.97 0.27 -3.36
N ALA A 209 0.66 0.33 -3.13
CA ALA A 209 0.06 0.27 -1.81
C ALA A 209 -1.07 -0.75 -1.77
N SER A 210 -1.05 -1.65 -0.79
CA SER A 210 -2.09 -2.66 -0.58
C SER A 210 -2.81 -2.40 0.74
N PHE A 211 -4.15 -2.42 0.68
CA PHE A 211 -5.01 -2.28 1.84
C PHE A 211 -6.03 -3.41 1.80
N HIS A 212 -5.86 -4.43 2.63
CA HIS A 212 -6.71 -5.60 2.56
C HIS A 212 -7.10 -6.16 3.93
N HIS A 213 -8.29 -6.74 3.98
CA HIS A 213 -8.85 -7.37 5.18
C HIS A 213 -8.89 -6.45 6.40
N ASN A 214 -9.09 -5.15 6.19
CA ASN A 214 -9.25 -4.20 7.29
C ASN A 214 -10.73 -4.01 7.63
N LEU A 215 -11.04 -3.78 8.91
CA LEU A 215 -12.34 -3.30 9.37
C LEU A 215 -12.29 -1.79 9.57
N ILE A 216 -13.14 -1.06 8.86
CA ILE A 216 -13.32 0.39 8.99
C ILE A 216 -14.72 0.64 9.54
N VAL A 217 -14.82 1.18 10.75
CA VAL A 217 -16.11 1.22 11.47
C VAL A 217 -16.34 2.54 12.19
N HIS A 218 -17.56 3.09 12.04
CA HIS A 218 -18.06 4.30 12.71
C HIS A 218 -17.24 5.58 12.41
N HIS A 219 -17.12 5.92 11.13
CA HIS A 219 -16.48 7.16 10.69
C HIS A 219 -17.44 8.03 9.87
N THR A 220 -17.39 9.32 10.05
CA THR A 220 -18.25 10.28 9.33
C THR A 220 -17.90 10.38 7.86
N SER A 221 -16.64 10.13 7.48
CA SER A 221 -16.12 10.23 6.11
C SER A 221 -14.76 9.52 5.98
N ARG A 222 -14.18 9.53 4.77
CA ARG A 222 -12.84 8.97 4.46
C ARG A 222 -12.72 7.49 4.85
N THR A 223 -13.63 6.67 4.28
CA THR A 223 -13.67 5.22 4.55
C THR A 223 -13.33 4.36 3.31
N PRO A 224 -12.15 4.53 2.73
CA PRO A 224 -11.14 5.59 2.94
C PRO A 224 -11.32 6.80 2.00
N ARG A 225 -10.55 7.88 2.16
CA ARG A 225 -10.23 8.77 1.08
C ARG A 225 -9.09 8.15 0.25
N LEU A 226 -9.29 8.05 -1.06
CA LEU A 226 -8.25 7.67 -2.01
C LEU A 226 -7.39 8.91 -2.27
N GLY A 227 -6.21 8.97 -1.63
CA GLY A 227 -5.46 10.21 -1.46
C GLY A 227 -4.10 10.23 -2.15
N PRO A 228 -3.98 10.70 -3.42
CA PRO A 228 -2.68 10.89 -4.03
C PRO A 228 -1.93 12.06 -3.40
N ARG A 229 -0.60 11.90 -3.30
CA ARG A 229 0.29 12.96 -2.81
C ARG A 229 1.17 13.51 -3.93
N PRO A 230 1.72 14.75 -3.81
CA PRO A 230 2.58 15.31 -4.83
C PRO A 230 3.77 14.43 -5.19
N THR A 231 4.32 13.70 -4.22
CA THR A 231 5.46 12.80 -4.37
C THR A 231 5.17 11.56 -5.22
N THR A 232 3.89 11.14 -5.31
CA THR A 232 3.47 9.89 -5.98
C THR A 232 2.35 10.08 -6.98
N GLN A 233 1.75 11.27 -7.10
CA GLN A 233 0.50 11.53 -7.83
C GLN A 233 0.47 11.06 -9.30
N LEU A 234 1.60 10.85 -9.93
CA LEU A 234 1.68 10.34 -11.31
C LEU A 234 1.96 8.83 -11.38
N ASP A 235 2.24 8.19 -10.24
CA ASP A 235 2.49 6.75 -10.15
C ASP A 235 1.69 6.08 -9.01
N GLU A 236 0.56 6.64 -8.64
CA GLU A 236 -0.31 6.06 -7.62
C GLU A 236 -0.92 4.75 -8.12
N ARG A 237 -0.59 3.65 -7.43
CA ARG A 237 -1.10 2.31 -7.68
C ARG A 237 -1.53 1.70 -6.37
N MET A 238 -2.83 1.48 -6.24
CA MET A 238 -3.42 1.01 -4.99
C MET A 238 -4.28 -0.23 -5.21
N ASP A 239 -4.08 -1.24 -4.39
CA ASP A 239 -4.92 -2.43 -4.31
C ASP A 239 -5.73 -2.42 -3.02
N MET A 240 -7.05 -2.26 -3.14
CA MET A 240 -8.02 -2.23 -2.04
C MET A 240 -8.94 -3.44 -2.16
N ARG A 241 -8.73 -4.47 -1.34
CA ARG A 241 -9.53 -5.71 -1.40
C ARG A 241 -9.94 -6.27 -0.06
N ASN A 242 -11.08 -6.94 -0.04
CA ASN A 242 -11.56 -7.70 1.11
C ASN A 242 -11.69 -6.89 2.42
N ASN A 243 -11.78 -5.55 2.34
CA ASN A 243 -12.04 -4.72 3.53
C ASN A 243 -13.53 -4.75 3.87
N VAL A 244 -13.84 -4.57 5.14
CA VAL A 244 -15.20 -4.39 5.65
C VAL A 244 -15.39 -2.95 6.07
N ILE A 245 -16.38 -2.27 5.49
CA ILE A 245 -16.70 -0.88 5.76
C ILE A 245 -18.09 -0.82 6.39
N TYR A 246 -18.14 -0.51 7.67
CA TYR A 246 -19.38 -0.49 8.44
C TYR A 246 -19.73 0.89 8.98
N ASN A 247 -21.00 1.23 8.96
CA ASN A 247 -21.58 2.46 9.50
C ASN A 247 -20.78 3.71 9.11
N PHE A 248 -20.55 3.85 7.81
CA PHE A 248 -19.89 5.00 7.21
C PHE A 248 -20.87 6.15 7.03
N GLY A 249 -20.41 7.37 7.24
CA GLY A 249 -21.19 8.60 7.03
C GLY A 249 -20.73 9.39 5.81
N GLY A 250 -21.29 10.57 5.64
CA GLY A 250 -20.87 11.62 4.73
C GLY A 250 -20.55 11.17 3.30
N ASN A 251 -19.31 11.29 2.92
CA ASN A 251 -18.83 10.93 1.58
C ASN A 251 -18.43 9.46 1.43
N GLY A 252 -18.29 8.70 2.53
CA GLY A 252 -17.81 7.33 2.47
C GLY A 252 -16.40 7.23 1.89
N CYS A 253 -16.21 6.34 0.91
CA CYS A 253 -15.00 6.26 0.11
C CYS A 253 -15.07 7.27 -1.05
N TYR A 254 -14.01 8.06 -1.26
CA TYR A 254 -13.97 9.06 -2.35
C TYR A 254 -12.52 9.51 -2.65
N GLY A 255 -12.35 10.23 -3.78
CA GLY A 255 -11.07 10.78 -4.22
C GLY A 255 -10.50 10.05 -5.42
N GLY A 256 -9.23 9.68 -5.40
CA GLY A 256 -8.58 8.90 -6.46
C GLY A 256 -8.16 9.69 -7.68
N GLU A 257 -7.87 10.96 -7.50
CA GLU A 257 -7.47 11.89 -8.55
C GLU A 257 -6.17 11.40 -9.24
N GLY A 258 -6.28 10.93 -10.48
CA GLY A 258 -5.16 10.39 -11.27
C GLY A 258 -4.64 9.00 -10.85
N MET A 259 -5.23 8.39 -9.81
CA MET A 259 -4.78 7.09 -9.29
C MET A 259 -5.18 5.92 -10.19
N LYS A 260 -4.42 4.83 -10.12
CA LYS A 260 -4.78 3.51 -10.64
C LYS A 260 -5.19 2.63 -9.46
N VAL A 261 -6.42 2.14 -9.43
CA VAL A 261 -6.98 1.49 -8.22
C VAL A 261 -7.71 0.20 -8.55
N ASN A 262 -7.40 -0.86 -7.81
CA ASN A 262 -8.25 -2.04 -7.69
C ASN A 262 -9.19 -1.87 -6.49
N ILE A 263 -10.49 -2.10 -6.66
CA ILE A 263 -11.50 -2.14 -5.59
C ILE A 263 -12.22 -3.48 -5.72
N VAL A 264 -11.77 -4.48 -4.96
CA VAL A 264 -12.12 -5.89 -5.21
C VAL A 264 -12.66 -6.55 -3.95
N ASN A 265 -13.84 -7.16 -4.06
CA ASN A 265 -14.43 -8.01 -3.02
C ASN A 265 -14.51 -7.35 -1.63
N ASN A 266 -14.67 -6.02 -1.55
CA ASN A 266 -14.91 -5.35 -0.27
C ASN A 266 -16.39 -5.51 0.14
N TYR A 267 -16.66 -5.50 1.44
CA TYR A 267 -18.00 -5.61 1.99
C TYR A 267 -18.44 -4.30 2.63
N TYR A 268 -19.39 -3.60 2.00
CA TYR A 268 -19.97 -2.36 2.48
C TYR A 268 -21.26 -2.67 3.26
N LYS A 269 -21.28 -2.28 4.52
CA LYS A 269 -22.43 -2.50 5.41
C LYS A 269 -22.93 -1.14 5.95
N PRO A 270 -23.91 -0.51 5.26
CA PRO A 270 -24.53 0.70 5.80
C PRO A 270 -25.18 0.42 7.15
N GLY A 271 -24.74 1.10 8.19
CA GLY A 271 -25.21 0.97 9.56
C GLY A 271 -26.26 2.03 9.94
N PRO A 272 -26.61 2.10 11.24
CA PRO A 272 -27.65 3.02 11.75
C PRO A 272 -27.36 4.51 11.53
N GLY A 273 -26.08 4.92 11.42
CA GLY A 273 -25.65 6.27 11.13
C GLY A 273 -25.32 6.56 9.66
N SER A 274 -25.40 5.53 8.81
CA SER A 274 -25.05 5.66 7.40
C SER A 274 -26.13 6.42 6.62
N PRO A 275 -25.76 7.20 5.59
CA PRO A 275 -26.70 7.88 4.73
C PRO A 275 -27.51 6.88 3.89
N THR A 276 -28.63 7.35 3.36
CA THR A 276 -29.46 6.62 2.40
C THR A 276 -29.22 7.13 0.97
N GLY A 277 -29.88 6.51 -0.01
CA GLY A 277 -29.78 6.86 -1.42
C GLY A 277 -28.38 6.64 -1.97
N ASP A 278 -27.94 7.49 -2.86
CA ASP A 278 -26.66 7.33 -3.58
C ASP A 278 -25.44 7.29 -2.66
N LYS A 279 -25.45 8.05 -1.57
CA LYS A 279 -24.36 7.98 -0.59
C LYS A 279 -24.30 6.63 0.12
N GLY A 280 -25.44 6.01 0.40
CA GLY A 280 -25.49 4.68 0.99
C GLY A 280 -25.07 3.54 0.04
N LYS A 281 -25.24 3.75 -1.27
CA LYS A 281 -24.83 2.80 -2.32
C LYS A 281 -23.35 2.89 -2.68
N ARG A 282 -22.68 3.97 -2.30
CA ARG A 282 -21.36 4.33 -2.80
C ARG A 282 -20.30 3.27 -2.47
N ILE A 283 -19.66 2.73 -3.51
CA ILE A 283 -18.37 2.04 -3.42
C ILE A 283 -17.26 3.10 -3.39
N ALA A 284 -17.22 4.00 -4.38
CA ALA A 284 -16.34 5.16 -4.36
C ALA A 284 -16.88 6.32 -5.21
N GLY A 285 -16.77 7.54 -4.67
CA GLY A 285 -16.98 8.78 -5.41
C GLY A 285 -15.64 9.27 -5.97
N ILE A 286 -15.51 9.25 -7.31
CA ILE A 286 -14.25 9.60 -7.97
C ILE A 286 -14.09 11.10 -8.08
N GLY A 287 -12.90 11.60 -7.72
CA GLY A 287 -12.53 13.00 -7.82
C GLY A 287 -11.47 13.27 -8.89
N ILE A 288 -11.29 14.56 -9.19
CA ILE A 288 -10.17 15.08 -9.98
C ILE A 288 -9.57 16.30 -9.29
N ARG A 289 -8.37 16.69 -9.67
CA ARG A 289 -7.79 17.98 -9.28
C ARG A 289 -8.38 19.06 -10.18
N THR A 290 -9.06 20.03 -9.56
CA THR A 290 -9.68 21.17 -10.24
C THR A 290 -8.74 22.37 -10.28
N ASN A 291 -9.05 23.36 -11.14
CA ASN A 291 -8.32 24.62 -11.20
C ASN A 291 -8.25 25.31 -9.82
N SER A 292 -9.37 25.37 -9.12
CA SER A 292 -9.42 25.94 -7.77
C SER A 292 -8.50 25.19 -6.79
N TYR A 293 -8.49 23.84 -6.86
CA TYR A 293 -7.65 23.03 -6.00
C TYR A 293 -6.15 23.29 -6.25
N VAL A 294 -5.72 23.27 -7.51
CA VAL A 294 -4.30 23.48 -7.83
C VAL A 294 -3.84 24.93 -7.63
N THR A 295 -4.75 25.90 -7.71
CA THR A 295 -4.45 27.28 -7.32
C THR A 295 -4.11 27.35 -5.82
N THR A 296 -4.86 26.64 -5.00
CA THR A 296 -4.60 26.58 -3.53
C THR A 296 -3.38 25.72 -3.20
N TYR A 297 -3.18 24.63 -3.95
CA TYR A 297 -2.12 23.65 -3.72
C TYR A 297 -1.30 23.39 -4.98
N PRO A 298 -0.40 24.30 -5.39
CA PRO A 298 0.31 24.24 -6.69
C PRO A 298 1.11 22.95 -6.92
N ALA A 299 1.56 22.28 -5.87
CA ALA A 299 2.28 21.00 -5.97
C ALA A 299 1.46 19.88 -6.64
N TYR A 300 0.14 20.04 -6.76
CA TYR A 300 -0.74 19.09 -7.44
C TYR A 300 -1.03 19.46 -8.91
N ALA A 301 -0.43 20.51 -9.43
CA ALA A 301 -0.64 20.93 -10.82
C ALA A 301 -0.36 19.82 -11.87
N PRO A 302 0.63 18.92 -11.69
CA PRO A 302 0.84 17.80 -12.61
C PRO A 302 -0.37 16.86 -12.77
N ALA A 303 -1.24 16.76 -11.76
CA ALA A 303 -2.44 15.94 -11.78
C ALA A 303 -3.73 16.73 -12.11
N LEU A 304 -3.62 18.00 -12.54
CA LEU A 304 -4.77 18.81 -12.93
C LEU A 304 -5.58 18.10 -14.03
N HIS A 305 -6.88 17.95 -13.80
CA HIS A 305 -7.85 17.29 -14.70
C HIS A 305 -7.49 15.85 -15.09
N LEU A 306 -6.55 15.21 -14.37
CA LEU A 306 -6.18 13.83 -14.62
C LEU A 306 -7.18 12.89 -13.94
N TRP A 307 -7.92 12.14 -14.77
CA TRP A 307 -8.81 11.10 -14.30
C TRP A 307 -8.05 9.83 -13.93
N GLY A 308 -8.42 9.20 -12.80
CA GLY A 308 -7.88 7.90 -12.41
C GLY A 308 -8.34 6.75 -13.31
N LYS A 309 -7.86 5.54 -13.03
CA LYS A 309 -8.27 4.29 -13.68
C LYS A 309 -8.67 3.26 -12.60
N TYR A 310 -9.79 2.59 -12.81
CA TYR A 310 -10.39 1.77 -11.75
C TYR A 310 -10.82 0.40 -12.26
N TYR A 311 -10.31 -0.64 -11.61
CA TYR A 311 -10.84 -2.00 -11.70
C TYR A 311 -11.74 -2.26 -10.50
N VAL A 312 -13.02 -2.51 -10.72
CA VAL A 312 -14.02 -2.62 -9.64
C VAL A 312 -14.86 -3.86 -9.86
N THR A 313 -14.76 -4.83 -8.97
CA THR A 313 -15.47 -6.10 -9.10
C THR A 313 -15.72 -6.78 -7.76
N GLY A 314 -16.80 -7.59 -7.68
CA GLY A 314 -17.08 -8.46 -6.56
C GLY A 314 -17.42 -7.77 -5.24
N ASN A 315 -17.52 -6.44 -5.21
CA ASN A 315 -17.88 -5.71 -3.99
C ASN A 315 -19.35 -5.91 -3.66
N VAL A 316 -19.65 -6.04 -2.38
CA VAL A 316 -21.00 -6.27 -1.86
C VAL A 316 -21.45 -5.11 -0.99
N ASN A 317 -22.67 -4.62 -1.23
CA ASN A 317 -23.37 -3.71 -0.34
C ASN A 317 -24.55 -4.46 0.28
N SER A 318 -24.55 -4.60 1.60
CA SER A 318 -25.54 -5.44 2.31
C SER A 318 -26.96 -4.89 2.29
N LYS A 319 -27.12 -3.61 2.01
CA LYS A 319 -28.43 -2.91 2.00
C LYS A 319 -28.97 -2.64 0.59
N TYR A 320 -28.10 -2.58 -0.41
CA TYR A 320 -28.47 -2.17 -1.77
C TYR A 320 -28.04 -3.24 -2.78
N PRO A 321 -28.90 -4.26 -3.02
CA PRO A 321 -28.53 -5.43 -3.84
C PRO A 321 -28.24 -5.10 -5.31
N GLU A 322 -28.77 -3.99 -5.83
CA GLU A 322 -28.45 -3.53 -7.18
C GLU A 322 -26.95 -3.20 -7.35
N VAL A 323 -26.28 -2.74 -6.29
CA VAL A 323 -24.82 -2.51 -6.30
C VAL A 323 -24.07 -3.83 -6.52
N ASN A 324 -24.59 -4.93 -5.99
CA ASN A 324 -23.97 -6.24 -6.11
C ASN A 324 -24.11 -6.82 -7.52
N THR A 325 -25.15 -6.44 -8.25
CA THR A 325 -25.36 -6.87 -9.64
C THR A 325 -24.45 -6.12 -10.63
N ASN A 326 -24.15 -4.85 -10.34
CA ASN A 326 -23.25 -4.05 -11.14
C ASN A 326 -22.60 -2.95 -10.29
N ASN A 327 -21.41 -3.26 -9.77
CA ASN A 327 -20.64 -2.34 -8.93
C ASN A 327 -20.38 -0.99 -9.64
N TRP A 328 -20.07 -1.03 -10.94
CA TRP A 328 -19.75 0.16 -11.71
C TRP A 328 -20.98 1.08 -11.91
N ALA A 329 -22.09 0.51 -12.32
CA ALA A 329 -23.29 1.29 -12.63
C ALA A 329 -23.90 1.93 -11.37
N TYR A 330 -23.95 1.23 -10.24
CA TYR A 330 -24.69 1.65 -9.06
C TYR A 330 -23.83 2.11 -7.89
N GLY A 331 -22.56 1.69 -7.84
CA GLY A 331 -21.65 2.00 -6.74
C GLY A 331 -20.61 3.08 -7.05
N MET A 332 -20.35 3.34 -8.34
CA MET A 332 -19.32 4.29 -8.77
C MET A 332 -19.98 5.51 -9.46
N TYR A 333 -19.38 6.68 -9.30
CA TYR A 333 -19.82 7.93 -9.95
C TYR A 333 -21.22 8.44 -9.60
N ASN A 334 -21.88 7.89 -8.63
CA ASN A 334 -23.23 8.32 -8.25
C ASN A 334 -23.31 9.73 -7.66
N GLN A 335 -22.20 10.45 -7.56
CA GLN A 335 -22.12 11.83 -7.06
C GLN A 335 -21.18 12.74 -7.86
N ILE A 336 -20.77 12.34 -9.07
CA ILE A 336 -19.94 13.18 -9.94
C ILE A 336 -20.85 13.93 -10.91
N ASP A 337 -20.62 15.21 -11.04
CA ASP A 337 -21.24 16.08 -12.04
C ASP A 337 -20.19 16.96 -12.75
N ALA A 338 -20.58 17.55 -13.88
CA ALA A 338 -19.71 18.38 -14.70
C ALA A 338 -19.23 19.64 -13.97
N SER A 339 -20.03 20.21 -13.07
CA SER A 339 -19.68 21.42 -12.34
C SER A 339 -18.60 21.19 -11.32
N GLY A 340 -18.62 20.02 -10.64
CA GLY A 340 -17.61 19.61 -9.69
C GLY A 340 -16.29 19.18 -10.32
N CYS A 341 -16.22 19.12 -11.65
CA CYS A 341 -15.06 18.62 -12.41
C CYS A 341 -14.54 19.63 -13.44
N ASP A 342 -14.75 20.93 -13.24
CA ASP A 342 -14.37 22.01 -14.18
C ASP A 342 -14.87 21.74 -15.62
N GLY A 343 -16.03 21.12 -15.78
CA GLY A 343 -16.58 20.75 -17.09
C GLY A 343 -15.90 19.59 -17.81
N THR A 344 -14.93 18.92 -17.19
CA THR A 344 -14.17 17.82 -17.82
C THR A 344 -14.92 16.49 -17.84
N TYR A 345 -15.98 16.32 -17.04
CA TYR A 345 -16.78 15.10 -17.00
C TYR A 345 -17.78 15.06 -18.17
N THR A 346 -17.76 13.94 -18.88
CA THR A 346 -18.72 13.62 -19.96
C THR A 346 -19.22 12.18 -19.78
N ALA A 347 -20.25 11.79 -20.50
CA ALA A 347 -20.71 10.40 -20.53
C ALA A 347 -19.59 9.42 -20.93
N ALA A 348 -18.73 9.81 -21.86
CA ALA A 348 -17.59 9.01 -22.29
C ALA A 348 -16.50 8.88 -21.20
N THR A 349 -16.39 9.83 -20.26
CA THR A 349 -15.42 9.77 -19.17
C THR A 349 -15.61 8.52 -18.34
N LYS A 350 -16.86 8.21 -17.97
CA LYS A 350 -17.20 7.04 -17.15
C LYS A 350 -16.68 5.74 -17.76
N ASP A 351 -16.82 5.56 -19.05
CA ASP A 351 -16.35 4.36 -19.75
C ASP A 351 -14.82 4.36 -19.90
N SER A 352 -14.22 5.52 -20.16
CA SER A 352 -12.77 5.65 -20.39
C SER A 352 -11.91 5.36 -19.15
N ILE A 353 -12.45 5.50 -17.94
CA ILE A 353 -11.71 5.32 -16.70
C ILE A 353 -11.98 4.00 -15.98
N LYS A 354 -12.97 3.24 -16.45
CA LYS A 354 -13.13 1.83 -16.12
C LYS A 354 -12.07 1.01 -16.86
N ILE A 355 -11.45 0.10 -16.15
CA ILE A 355 -10.58 -0.91 -16.76
C ILE A 355 -11.15 -2.31 -16.48
N ASP A 356 -11.02 -3.20 -17.46
CA ASP A 356 -11.58 -4.55 -17.41
C ASP A 356 -10.61 -5.56 -16.79
N GLU A 357 -9.34 -5.19 -16.64
CA GLU A 357 -8.31 -5.99 -16.01
C GLU A 357 -7.73 -5.26 -14.79
N PRO A 358 -7.38 -5.98 -13.71
CA PRO A 358 -6.78 -5.34 -12.54
C PRO A 358 -5.41 -4.72 -12.87
N ILE A 359 -5.09 -3.63 -12.18
CA ILE A 359 -3.71 -3.13 -12.15
C ILE A 359 -2.80 -4.15 -11.43
N ASP A 360 -1.50 -3.91 -11.49
CA ASP A 360 -0.53 -4.70 -10.73
C ASP A 360 -0.87 -4.75 -9.25
N PHE A 361 -0.75 -5.91 -8.68
CA PHE A 361 -0.78 -6.12 -7.24
C PHE A 361 0.05 -7.35 -6.86
N ILE A 362 0.72 -7.26 -5.73
CA ILE A 362 1.54 -8.37 -5.23
C ILE A 362 0.62 -9.39 -4.56
N ALA A 363 1.03 -10.66 -4.60
CA ALA A 363 0.27 -11.79 -4.11
C ALA A 363 -0.44 -11.49 -2.77
N THR A 364 -1.78 -11.59 -2.80
CA THR A 364 -2.68 -11.30 -1.69
C THR A 364 -3.78 -12.34 -1.66
N THR A 365 -3.98 -12.97 -0.51
CA THR A 365 -5.11 -13.88 -0.29
C THR A 365 -6.41 -13.12 -0.54
N THR A 366 -7.24 -13.67 -1.40
CA THR A 366 -8.47 -13.04 -1.84
C THR A 366 -9.65 -13.95 -1.54
N HIS A 367 -10.55 -13.48 -0.71
CA HIS A 367 -11.82 -14.11 -0.38
C HIS A 367 -12.97 -13.53 -1.23
N THR A 368 -14.11 -14.20 -1.30
CA THR A 368 -15.34 -13.52 -1.68
C THR A 368 -15.66 -12.43 -0.65
N ALA A 369 -16.42 -11.40 -1.02
CA ALA A 369 -16.74 -10.31 -0.08
C ALA A 369 -17.47 -10.81 1.19
N GLN A 370 -18.34 -11.81 1.04
CA GLN A 370 -19.06 -12.43 2.17
C GLN A 370 -18.10 -13.19 3.10
N LYS A 371 -17.16 -13.96 2.54
CA LYS A 371 -16.16 -14.65 3.34
C LYS A 371 -15.19 -13.68 4.00
N ALA A 372 -14.78 -12.63 3.29
CA ALA A 372 -13.98 -11.54 3.85
C ALA A 372 -14.67 -10.88 5.06
N TYR A 373 -16.00 -10.66 4.99
CA TYR A 373 -16.76 -10.14 6.11
C TYR A 373 -16.62 -11.01 7.36
N GLU A 374 -16.76 -12.34 7.24
CA GLU A 374 -16.57 -13.25 8.36
C GLU A 374 -15.13 -13.20 8.91
N LYS A 375 -14.15 -13.37 8.01
CA LYS A 375 -12.71 -13.40 8.37
C LYS A 375 -12.22 -12.12 9.02
N VAL A 376 -12.61 -10.97 8.48
CA VAL A 376 -12.24 -9.66 9.03
C VAL A 376 -12.82 -9.46 10.43
N LEU A 377 -14.07 -9.86 10.67
CA LEU A 377 -14.66 -9.76 12.02
C LEU A 377 -14.00 -10.71 13.03
N ASP A 378 -13.47 -11.83 12.56
CA ASP A 378 -12.80 -12.79 13.44
C ASP A 378 -11.34 -12.38 13.73
N TYR A 379 -10.62 -11.78 12.75
CA TYR A 379 -9.16 -11.64 12.85
C TYR A 379 -8.63 -10.20 12.78
N ALA A 380 -9.39 -9.19 12.37
CA ALA A 380 -8.87 -7.82 12.30
C ALA A 380 -8.58 -7.20 13.66
N GLY A 381 -7.61 -6.28 13.69
CA GLY A 381 -7.10 -5.62 14.88
C GLY A 381 -6.09 -6.45 15.66
N ALA A 382 -5.78 -6.06 16.88
CA ALA A 382 -4.87 -6.80 17.78
C ALA A 382 -5.54 -8.09 18.30
N SER A 383 -5.91 -8.98 17.38
CA SER A 383 -6.79 -10.10 17.58
C SER A 383 -6.18 -11.28 18.36
N LYS A 384 -4.87 -11.29 18.60
CA LYS A 384 -4.23 -12.28 19.50
C LYS A 384 -4.85 -12.25 20.90
N SER A 385 -5.15 -11.04 21.40
CA SER A 385 -5.92 -10.82 22.62
C SER A 385 -6.80 -9.58 22.42
N ARG A 386 -8.07 -9.79 22.02
CA ARG A 386 -8.98 -8.69 21.70
C ARG A 386 -9.55 -8.08 22.96
N ASP A 387 -9.39 -6.78 23.15
CA ASP A 387 -9.96 -6.10 24.29
C ASP A 387 -11.45 -5.76 24.13
N THR A 388 -12.06 -5.22 25.18
CA THR A 388 -13.51 -4.96 25.23
C THR A 388 -13.95 -3.91 24.21
N PHE A 389 -13.10 -2.93 23.86
CA PHE A 389 -13.46 -1.93 22.86
C PHE A 389 -13.42 -2.51 21.42
N ASP A 390 -12.37 -3.24 21.06
CA ASP A 390 -12.33 -3.91 19.76
C ASP A 390 -13.47 -4.94 19.64
N ALA A 391 -13.76 -5.69 20.70
CA ALA A 391 -14.89 -6.61 20.76
C ALA A 391 -16.24 -5.90 20.55
N LEU A 392 -16.41 -4.70 21.10
CA LEU A 392 -17.60 -3.88 20.88
C LEU A 392 -17.73 -3.47 19.40
N MET A 393 -16.65 -3.03 18.73
CA MET A 393 -16.68 -2.66 17.32
C MET A 393 -17.05 -3.83 16.43
N ILE A 394 -16.55 -5.02 16.74
CA ILE A 394 -16.93 -6.26 16.06
C ILE A 394 -18.40 -6.59 16.30
N SER A 395 -18.87 -6.48 17.55
CA SER A 395 -20.27 -6.74 17.92
C SER A 395 -21.22 -5.78 17.21
N ASP A 396 -20.94 -4.50 17.22
CA ASP A 396 -21.74 -3.49 16.52
C ASP A 396 -21.80 -3.79 15.02
N THR A 397 -20.67 -4.16 14.42
CA THR A 397 -20.62 -4.55 13.01
C THR A 397 -21.45 -5.80 12.73
N ARG A 398 -21.35 -6.85 13.54
CA ARG A 398 -22.14 -8.09 13.36
C ARG A 398 -23.64 -7.84 13.46
N ASN A 399 -24.04 -7.11 14.49
CA ASN A 399 -25.44 -6.93 14.87
C ASN A 399 -26.12 -5.74 14.21
N ASN A 400 -25.42 -5.03 13.30
CA ASN A 400 -25.89 -3.78 12.69
C ASN A 400 -26.29 -2.73 13.75
N ALA A 401 -25.47 -2.62 14.79
CA ALA A 401 -25.70 -1.77 15.95
C ALA A 401 -24.80 -0.52 15.95
N ALA A 402 -25.12 0.40 16.81
CA ALA A 402 -24.33 1.58 17.13
C ALA A 402 -24.54 1.86 18.63
N THR A 403 -23.77 1.16 19.46
CA THR A 403 -24.00 1.11 20.91
C THR A 403 -23.85 2.48 21.56
N TYR A 404 -22.87 3.25 21.15
CA TYR A 404 -22.62 4.59 21.68
C TYR A 404 -22.75 5.66 20.60
N THR A 405 -23.17 6.86 21.01
CA THR A 405 -23.36 7.98 20.11
C THR A 405 -23.09 9.30 20.86
N GLY A 406 -22.25 10.12 20.31
CA GLY A 406 -21.98 11.46 20.83
C GLY A 406 -23.15 12.42 20.65
N SER A 407 -23.26 13.39 21.55
CA SER A 407 -24.35 14.39 21.52
C SER A 407 -24.38 15.13 20.16
N GLY A 408 -25.57 15.21 19.58
CA GLY A 408 -25.81 15.91 18.31
C GLY A 408 -25.33 15.16 17.06
N LEU A 409 -24.90 13.91 17.15
CA LEU A 409 -24.37 13.13 16.05
C LEU A 409 -25.34 12.03 15.59
N SER A 410 -25.10 11.52 14.37
CA SER A 410 -25.71 10.30 13.88
C SER A 410 -25.19 9.09 14.65
N LYS A 411 -26.00 8.03 14.70
CA LYS A 411 -25.72 6.84 15.49
C LYS A 411 -24.36 6.21 15.19
N GLY A 412 -23.59 5.95 16.25
CA GLY A 412 -22.25 5.34 16.18
C GLY A 412 -21.09 6.33 16.08
N PHE A 413 -21.35 7.61 15.78
CA PHE A 413 -20.31 8.63 15.77
C PHE A 413 -20.20 9.29 17.15
N ILE A 414 -18.98 9.63 17.56
CA ILE A 414 -18.68 10.15 18.88
C ILE A 414 -17.85 11.44 18.82
N ASN A 415 -17.96 12.27 19.83
CA ASN A 415 -17.18 13.52 19.96
C ASN A 415 -15.90 13.33 20.80
N SER A 416 -15.95 12.40 21.71
CA SER A 416 -14.87 12.05 22.64
C SER A 416 -14.90 10.54 22.88
N GLN A 417 -13.74 9.94 23.18
CA GLN A 417 -13.66 8.56 23.66
C GLN A 417 -14.57 8.33 24.90
N ASP A 418 -14.83 9.40 25.67
CA ASP A 418 -15.67 9.35 26.87
C ASP A 418 -17.16 9.16 26.57
N ASP A 419 -17.60 9.39 25.33
CA ASP A 419 -18.97 9.07 24.90
C ASP A 419 -19.25 7.55 24.93
N ASN A 420 -18.20 6.70 25.03
CA ASN A 420 -18.29 5.25 25.21
C ASN A 420 -18.56 4.84 26.67
N LYS A 421 -18.76 5.78 27.59
CA LYS A 421 -19.02 5.45 28.99
C LYS A 421 -20.36 4.75 29.18
N PRO A 422 -20.37 3.50 29.71
CA PRO A 422 -21.62 2.80 29.97
C PRO A 422 -22.47 3.56 31.03
N SER A 423 -23.78 3.50 30.85
CA SER A 423 -24.69 4.04 31.84
C SER A 423 -24.46 3.38 33.23
N GLY A 424 -24.30 4.19 34.27
CA GLY A 424 -24.03 3.71 35.62
C GLY A 424 -22.55 3.38 35.91
N ALA A 425 -21.65 3.55 34.96
CA ALA A 425 -20.21 3.38 35.23
C ALA A 425 -19.71 4.43 36.26
N GLY A 426 -18.86 3.99 37.20
CA GLY A 426 -18.30 4.79 38.26
C GLY A 426 -17.43 5.97 37.77
N SER A 427 -16.92 6.77 38.72
CA SER A 427 -16.01 7.87 38.43
C SER A 427 -14.60 7.43 38.01
N ASP A 428 -14.24 6.20 38.32
CA ASP A 428 -12.98 5.52 38.00
C ASP A 428 -12.96 4.88 36.61
N TRP A 429 -14.07 4.94 35.86
CA TRP A 429 -14.14 4.40 34.51
C TRP A 429 -13.18 5.12 33.56
N SER A 430 -12.50 4.36 32.71
CA SER A 430 -11.63 4.86 31.66
C SER A 430 -12.12 4.35 30.30
N ALA A 431 -12.03 5.18 29.26
CA ALA A 431 -12.29 4.76 27.89
C ALA A 431 -11.27 3.72 27.40
N TRP A 432 -10.03 3.81 27.86
CA TRP A 432 -9.01 2.82 27.55
C TRP A 432 -9.24 1.54 28.37
N PRO A 433 -9.53 0.41 27.72
CA PRO A 433 -9.71 -0.86 28.42
C PRO A 433 -8.49 -1.22 29.26
N THR A 434 -8.72 -1.83 30.42
CA THR A 434 -7.64 -2.45 31.19
C THR A 434 -7.04 -3.60 30.39
N LEU A 435 -5.74 -3.57 30.22
CA LEU A 435 -4.95 -4.63 29.60
C LEU A 435 -4.08 -5.26 30.70
N ASN A 436 -4.39 -6.49 31.05
CA ASN A 436 -3.70 -7.21 32.11
C ASN A 436 -2.39 -7.78 31.57
N SER A 437 -1.31 -7.64 32.35
CA SER A 437 -0.04 -8.28 32.10
C SER A 437 0.07 -9.57 32.88
N THR A 438 0.56 -10.61 32.24
CA THR A 438 1.11 -11.79 32.93
C THR A 438 2.62 -11.64 33.04
N ASP A 439 3.27 -12.57 33.79
CA ASP A 439 4.73 -12.61 33.79
C ASP A 439 5.27 -12.90 32.39
N ALA A 440 6.32 -12.18 32.01
CA ALA A 440 7.05 -12.49 30.78
C ALA A 440 7.76 -13.84 30.89
N PRO A 441 7.82 -14.62 29.83
CA PRO A 441 8.67 -15.80 29.80
C PRO A 441 10.13 -15.44 30.10
N THR A 442 10.87 -16.35 30.75
CA THR A 442 12.31 -16.16 31.00
C THR A 442 13.06 -16.15 29.68
N ASP A 443 13.91 -15.15 29.48
CA ASP A 443 14.81 -14.97 28.35
C ASP A 443 16.16 -14.56 28.95
N THR A 444 17.08 -15.51 29.07
CA THR A 444 18.30 -15.37 29.86
C THR A 444 19.34 -14.48 29.18
N ASP A 445 19.46 -14.56 27.87
CA ASP A 445 20.43 -13.78 27.09
C ASP A 445 19.89 -12.53 26.41
N GLY A 446 18.56 -12.35 26.45
CA GLY A 446 17.87 -11.14 26.02
C GLY A 446 17.79 -10.99 24.51
N ASP A 447 17.70 -12.07 23.77
CA ASP A 447 17.60 -12.07 22.32
C ASP A 447 16.14 -12.08 21.80
N GLY A 448 15.18 -12.11 22.72
CA GLY A 448 13.75 -12.05 22.45
C GLY A 448 13.09 -13.41 22.27
N MET A 449 13.82 -14.51 22.45
CA MET A 449 13.29 -15.87 22.50
C MET A 449 13.28 -16.38 23.94
N PRO A 450 12.20 -17.03 24.41
CA PRO A 450 12.19 -17.64 25.74
C PRO A 450 13.12 -18.85 25.85
N ASP A 451 13.75 -19.02 27.01
CA ASP A 451 14.61 -20.17 27.34
C ASP A 451 13.96 -21.52 26.98
N ASP A 452 12.69 -21.71 27.35
CA ASP A 452 11.95 -22.96 27.06
C ASP A 452 11.75 -23.19 25.56
N TRP A 453 11.57 -22.12 24.78
CA TRP A 453 11.45 -22.22 23.35
C TRP A 453 12.78 -22.59 22.70
N GLU A 454 13.88 -21.99 23.15
CA GLU A 454 15.22 -22.27 22.67
C GLU A 454 15.62 -23.70 22.99
N ASP A 455 15.43 -24.15 24.24
CA ASP A 455 15.66 -25.54 24.65
C ASP A 455 14.89 -26.53 23.74
N ALA A 456 13.63 -26.22 23.41
CA ALA A 456 12.80 -27.07 22.54
C ALA A 456 13.28 -27.08 21.08
N HIS A 457 14.03 -26.07 20.64
CA HIS A 457 14.52 -25.92 19.26
C HIS A 457 16.04 -26.19 19.14
N GLY A 458 16.71 -26.58 20.23
CA GLY A 458 18.12 -26.90 20.24
C GLY A 458 19.06 -25.71 20.09
N LEU A 459 18.60 -24.54 20.54
CA LEU A 459 19.34 -23.30 20.61
C LEU A 459 20.01 -23.15 22.00
N ASP A 460 20.93 -22.21 22.13
CA ASP A 460 21.68 -21.99 23.35
C ASP A 460 21.21 -20.69 24.04
N LYS A 461 20.30 -20.82 24.98
CA LYS A 461 19.66 -19.72 25.75
C LYS A 461 20.66 -18.83 26.55
N THR A 462 21.94 -19.01 26.35
CA THR A 462 23.01 -18.16 26.92
C THR A 462 23.77 -17.39 25.84
N LYS A 463 23.34 -17.48 24.56
CA LYS A 463 24.05 -16.91 23.41
C LYS A 463 23.13 -16.11 22.49
N SER A 464 22.82 -14.90 22.82
CA SER A 464 21.95 -14.00 22.05
C SER A 464 22.28 -13.85 20.54
N ALA A 465 23.41 -14.35 20.08
CA ALA A 465 23.78 -14.29 18.68
C ALA A 465 23.03 -15.30 17.81
N ASP A 466 22.53 -16.39 18.38
CA ASP A 466 21.82 -17.43 17.61
C ASP A 466 20.40 -16.99 17.20
N GLY A 467 19.79 -16.05 17.91
CA GLY A 467 18.54 -15.42 17.51
C GLY A 467 18.57 -14.77 16.11
N ASN A 468 19.73 -14.28 15.71
CA ASN A 468 19.95 -13.66 14.39
C ASN A 468 20.42 -14.62 13.30
N ILE A 469 20.61 -15.90 13.60
CA ILE A 469 20.99 -16.91 12.60
C ILE A 469 19.81 -17.09 11.62
N VAL A 470 20.10 -16.86 10.33
CA VAL A 470 19.13 -17.08 9.25
C VAL A 470 19.06 -18.56 8.93
N THR A 471 17.87 -19.12 9.03
CA THR A 471 17.59 -20.53 8.75
C THR A 471 17.37 -20.78 7.24
N GLU A 472 17.23 -22.04 6.86
CA GLU A 472 16.89 -22.41 5.46
C GLU A 472 15.56 -21.81 4.96
N SER A 473 14.65 -21.45 5.87
CA SER A 473 13.41 -20.77 5.52
C SER A 473 13.60 -19.30 5.11
N GLY A 474 14.80 -18.74 5.31
CA GLY A 474 15.13 -17.34 5.09
C GLY A 474 14.74 -16.41 6.24
N TYR A 475 14.12 -16.93 7.30
CA TYR A 475 13.85 -16.21 8.55
C TYR A 475 14.95 -16.45 9.57
N THR A 476 15.18 -15.48 10.46
CA THR A 476 16.01 -15.68 11.64
C THR A 476 15.29 -16.56 12.67
N ASN A 477 16.04 -17.17 13.62
CA ASN A 477 15.42 -17.94 14.70
C ASN A 477 14.43 -17.08 15.50
N LEU A 478 14.79 -15.84 15.81
CA LEU A 478 13.86 -14.90 16.45
C LEU A 478 12.58 -14.71 15.63
N GLU A 479 12.68 -14.52 14.31
CA GLU A 479 11.48 -14.37 13.48
C GLU A 479 10.64 -15.64 13.45
N ILE A 480 11.23 -16.83 13.50
CA ILE A 480 10.49 -18.09 13.62
C ILE A 480 9.71 -18.13 14.93
N TYR A 481 10.34 -17.74 16.05
CA TYR A 481 9.64 -17.59 17.33
C TYR A 481 8.48 -16.58 17.24
N LEU A 482 8.74 -15.36 16.79
CA LEU A 482 7.73 -14.32 16.70
C LEU A 482 6.53 -14.74 15.85
N ASN A 483 6.77 -15.48 14.78
CA ASN A 483 5.74 -15.97 13.87
C ASN A 483 4.95 -17.14 14.48
N SER A 484 5.59 -17.98 15.27
CA SER A 484 4.91 -19.09 15.95
C SER A 484 3.82 -18.63 16.92
N LEU A 485 3.98 -17.44 17.53
CA LEU A 485 3.02 -16.85 18.46
C LEU A 485 1.63 -16.55 17.85
N VAL A 486 1.55 -16.46 16.52
CA VAL A 486 0.34 -16.11 15.76
C VAL A 486 0.10 -17.00 14.53
N ALA A 487 0.75 -18.15 14.51
CA ALA A 487 0.67 -19.08 13.37
C ALA A 487 -0.77 -19.56 13.12
N ASP A 488 -1.51 -19.90 14.17
CA ASP A 488 -2.90 -20.34 14.08
C ASP A 488 -3.82 -19.25 13.52
N ILE A 489 -3.60 -17.99 13.93
CA ILE A 489 -4.34 -16.85 13.38
C ILE A 489 -4.06 -16.73 11.89
N THR A 490 -2.78 -16.78 11.50
CA THR A 490 -2.36 -16.67 10.10
C THR A 490 -2.94 -17.79 9.23
N GLU A 491 -2.96 -19.02 9.73
CA GLU A 491 -3.56 -20.16 9.01
C GLU A 491 -5.08 -19.96 8.83
N GLN A 492 -5.77 -19.63 9.91
CA GLN A 492 -7.23 -19.56 9.93
C GLN A 492 -7.78 -18.34 9.16
N GLN A 493 -7.12 -17.19 9.24
CA GLN A 493 -7.54 -15.99 8.51
C GLN A 493 -7.44 -16.18 6.99
N ASN A 494 -6.42 -16.87 6.50
CA ASN A 494 -6.20 -17.10 5.08
C ASN A 494 -6.95 -18.33 4.54
N ALA A 495 -7.50 -19.15 5.42
CA ALA A 495 -8.28 -20.32 5.01
C ALA A 495 -9.50 -19.92 4.16
N ASP A 496 -9.81 -20.71 3.14
CA ASP A 496 -10.89 -20.49 2.16
C ASP A 496 -10.65 -19.30 1.19
N GLY A 497 -9.49 -18.65 1.27
CA GLY A 497 -9.05 -17.64 0.31
C GLY A 497 -8.20 -18.23 -0.81
N GLU A 498 -8.07 -17.51 -1.89
CA GLU A 498 -7.16 -17.83 -3.00
C GLU A 498 -6.04 -16.79 -3.03
N LEU A 499 -4.77 -17.24 -3.04
CA LEU A 499 -3.63 -16.34 -3.17
C LEU A 499 -3.53 -15.89 -4.63
N LEU A 500 -3.91 -14.65 -4.88
CA LEU A 500 -3.89 -14.04 -6.19
C LEU A 500 -2.84 -12.92 -6.23
N GLY A 501 -2.11 -12.85 -7.33
CA GLY A 501 -1.16 -11.78 -7.60
C GLY A 501 -1.11 -11.49 -9.09
N ARG A 502 -0.83 -10.27 -9.43
CA ARG A 502 -0.53 -9.84 -10.78
C ARG A 502 0.70 -8.96 -10.71
N THR A 503 1.84 -9.55 -11.01
CA THR A 503 3.09 -8.79 -11.13
C THR A 503 3.40 -8.68 -12.61
N ILE A 504 3.43 -7.48 -13.13
CA ILE A 504 3.95 -7.25 -14.47
C ILE A 504 5.47 -7.43 -14.37
N LYS A 505 5.95 -8.58 -14.81
CA LYS A 505 7.38 -8.79 -15.00
C LYS A 505 7.77 -8.12 -16.31
N VAL A 506 8.72 -7.20 -16.23
CA VAL A 506 9.38 -6.69 -17.44
C VAL A 506 9.99 -7.90 -18.19
N GLY A 507 9.33 -8.34 -19.27
CA GLY A 507 9.76 -9.46 -20.10
C GLY A 507 8.77 -10.63 -20.24
N GLU A 508 7.71 -10.74 -19.44
CA GLU A 508 6.72 -11.84 -19.54
C GLU A 508 5.26 -11.41 -19.66
N GLU A 509 4.92 -10.13 -19.43
CA GLU A 509 3.58 -9.61 -19.67
C GLU A 509 3.58 -8.21 -20.24
N VAL A 510 2.61 -7.96 -21.05
CA VAL A 510 2.38 -6.80 -21.85
C VAL A 510 2.31 -5.55 -20.98
N LEU A 511 3.45 -4.89 -20.76
CA LEU A 511 3.44 -3.45 -20.59
C LEU A 511 2.74 -2.91 -21.85
N THR A 512 1.61 -2.27 -21.67
CA THR A 512 0.96 -1.60 -22.80
C THR A 512 1.66 -0.29 -23.14
N GLU A 513 2.43 0.27 -22.20
CA GLU A 513 3.14 1.54 -22.38
C GLU A 513 4.41 1.62 -21.54
N TYR A 514 5.47 2.23 -22.09
CA TYR A 514 6.58 2.79 -21.33
C TYR A 514 6.37 4.28 -21.10
N GLU A 515 6.58 4.74 -19.89
CA GLU A 515 6.49 6.15 -19.57
C GLU A 515 7.87 6.73 -19.21
N ILE A 516 8.20 7.86 -19.81
CA ILE A 516 9.31 8.71 -19.39
C ILE A 516 8.71 9.94 -18.76
N SER A 517 8.89 10.10 -17.46
CA SER A 517 8.44 11.27 -16.69
C SER A 517 9.43 11.58 -15.57
N GLY A 518 9.43 12.82 -15.10
CA GLY A 518 10.27 13.26 -13.99
C GLY A 518 11.64 13.80 -14.40
N GLN A 519 12.37 14.28 -13.39
CA GLN A 519 13.69 14.91 -13.55
C GLN A 519 14.81 14.01 -13.06
N THR A 520 15.91 13.99 -13.81
CA THR A 520 17.20 13.45 -13.38
C THR A 520 18.31 14.50 -13.61
N SER A 521 19.50 14.22 -13.15
CA SER A 521 20.67 15.03 -13.49
C SER A 521 21.02 14.91 -14.99
N ASN A 522 21.76 15.86 -15.54
CA ASN A 522 22.29 15.77 -16.91
C ASN A 522 23.09 14.48 -17.07
N GLY A 523 22.87 13.77 -18.16
CA GLY A 523 23.61 12.54 -18.46
C GLY A 523 22.77 11.43 -19.07
N ASP A 524 23.24 10.18 -19.01
CA ASP A 524 22.47 9.00 -19.38
C ASP A 524 21.43 8.69 -18.31
N TRP A 525 20.17 8.69 -18.71
CA TRP A 525 19.06 8.45 -17.78
C TRP A 525 18.55 7.03 -17.93
N THR A 526 18.43 6.34 -16.80
CA THR A 526 17.79 5.02 -16.72
C THR A 526 16.47 5.15 -15.97
N PHE A 527 15.40 4.73 -16.61
CA PHE A 527 14.05 4.72 -16.06
C PHE A 527 13.62 3.32 -15.64
N ALA A 528 12.49 3.22 -14.95
CA ALA A 528 11.90 1.94 -14.59
C ALA A 528 11.74 1.02 -15.82
N GLY A 529 12.03 -0.26 -15.66
CA GLY A 529 12.01 -1.22 -16.76
C GLY A 529 13.27 -1.27 -17.61
N GLY A 530 14.37 -0.61 -17.18
CA GLY A 530 15.63 -0.63 -17.91
C GLY A 530 15.67 0.30 -19.14
N LEU A 531 14.65 1.15 -19.31
CA LEU A 531 14.60 2.14 -20.37
C LEU A 531 15.71 3.16 -20.17
N LYS A 532 16.49 3.42 -21.21
CA LYS A 532 17.57 4.39 -21.18
C LYS A 532 17.36 5.45 -22.26
N ILE A 533 17.55 6.71 -21.93
CA ILE A 533 17.75 7.78 -22.90
C ILE A 533 19.25 7.87 -23.13
N ASN A 534 19.69 7.46 -24.31
CA ASN A 534 21.08 7.53 -24.70
C ASN A 534 21.35 8.81 -25.49
N GLN A 535 22.55 9.33 -25.35
CA GLN A 535 22.90 10.71 -25.64
C GLN A 535 23.61 10.94 -26.96
N THR A 536 22.90 11.23 -27.98
CA THR A 536 23.41 12.26 -28.90
C THR A 536 22.53 13.49 -28.68
N GLY A 537 23.04 14.46 -27.93
CA GLY A 537 22.33 15.72 -27.73
C GLY A 537 21.84 16.02 -26.30
N SER A 538 22.24 15.24 -25.33
CA SER A 538 21.99 15.42 -23.87
C SER A 538 20.69 16.17 -23.53
N PRO A 539 19.58 15.50 -23.26
CA PRO A 539 18.44 16.16 -22.68
C PRO A 539 18.85 16.76 -21.32
N ALA A 540 18.23 17.85 -20.94
CA ALA A 540 18.55 18.55 -19.69
C ALA A 540 17.35 18.52 -18.75
N THR A 541 17.60 18.74 -17.47
CA THR A 541 16.56 19.02 -16.51
C THR A 541 15.88 20.35 -16.85
N GLY A 542 14.58 20.32 -17.07
CA GLY A 542 13.76 21.51 -17.24
C GLY A 542 13.19 21.99 -15.90
N SER A 543 12.55 23.15 -15.90
CA SER A 543 11.77 23.63 -14.77
C SER A 543 10.48 22.81 -14.60
N ASN A 544 9.92 22.79 -13.39
CA ASN A 544 8.60 22.19 -13.06
C ASN A 544 8.46 20.69 -13.37
N GLY A 545 9.51 19.88 -13.15
CA GLY A 545 9.45 18.44 -13.35
C GLY A 545 9.50 17.98 -14.81
N THR A 546 9.95 18.85 -15.74
CA THR A 546 10.02 18.51 -17.17
C THR A 546 11.40 18.02 -17.59
N ILE A 547 11.42 17.30 -18.72
CA ILE A 547 12.64 16.99 -19.46
C ILE A 547 12.77 17.99 -20.59
N LYS A 548 13.90 18.70 -20.65
CA LYS A 548 14.18 19.70 -21.68
C LYS A 548 14.96 19.09 -22.83
N TYR A 549 14.38 19.17 -24.03
CA TYR A 549 14.99 18.80 -25.29
C TYR A 549 15.38 20.06 -26.08
N SER A 550 16.64 20.17 -26.47
CA SER A 550 17.11 21.32 -27.27
C SER A 550 16.57 21.24 -28.70
N GLY A 551 16.35 22.41 -29.32
CA GLY A 551 15.86 22.49 -30.70
C GLY A 551 16.88 21.98 -31.73
N ASN A 552 16.37 21.49 -32.87
CA ASN A 552 17.16 20.95 -33.99
C ASN A 552 18.15 19.85 -33.60
N LYS A 553 17.79 19.04 -32.62
CA LYS A 553 18.63 17.93 -32.13
C LYS A 553 17.91 16.60 -32.21
N LYS A 554 18.70 15.57 -32.51
CA LYS A 554 18.26 14.17 -32.51
C LYS A 554 18.52 13.54 -31.15
N TYR A 555 17.52 12.80 -30.67
CA TYR A 555 17.55 12.04 -29.42
C TYR A 555 17.27 10.59 -29.70
N THR A 556 17.84 9.71 -28.90
CA THR A 556 17.63 8.27 -28.99
C THR A 556 17.18 7.76 -27.63
N ILE A 557 16.06 7.02 -27.61
CA ILE A 557 15.57 6.28 -26.47
C ILE A 557 15.94 4.83 -26.72
N THR A 558 16.74 4.24 -25.85
CA THR A 558 17.04 2.80 -25.90
C THR A 558 15.91 2.03 -25.26
N LEU A 559 15.29 1.16 -26.03
CA LEU A 559 14.20 0.30 -25.60
C LEU A 559 14.76 -1.02 -25.04
N PRO A 560 14.04 -1.71 -24.14
CA PRO A 560 14.35 -3.08 -23.79
C PRO A 560 14.38 -4.00 -25.03
N VAL A 561 15.22 -5.02 -24.99
CA VAL A 561 15.40 -5.93 -26.13
C VAL A 561 14.07 -6.60 -26.52
N ASN A 562 13.76 -6.57 -27.80
CA ASN A 562 12.57 -7.20 -28.41
C ASN A 562 11.22 -6.64 -28.01
N VAL A 563 11.15 -5.41 -27.47
CA VAL A 563 9.87 -4.75 -27.19
C VAL A 563 9.52 -3.84 -28.37
N PRO A 564 8.45 -4.13 -29.13
CA PRO A 564 8.02 -3.29 -30.24
C PRO A 564 7.16 -2.11 -29.74
N ILE A 565 7.48 -0.90 -30.17
CA ILE A 565 6.69 0.33 -29.93
C ILE A 565 6.00 0.71 -31.23
N ASP A 566 4.67 0.90 -31.20
CA ASP A 566 3.84 1.27 -32.35
C ASP A 566 3.19 2.65 -32.25
N GLN A 567 3.24 3.28 -31.06
CA GLN A 567 2.66 4.60 -30.85
C GLN A 567 3.44 5.36 -29.78
N VAL A 568 3.58 6.67 -29.97
CA VAL A 568 4.23 7.56 -29.00
C VAL A 568 3.28 8.71 -28.67
N THR A 569 3.08 8.99 -27.38
CA THR A 569 2.32 10.13 -26.89
C THR A 569 3.25 11.07 -26.13
N ILE A 570 3.33 12.33 -26.57
CA ILE A 570 4.18 13.34 -25.98
C ILE A 570 3.33 14.46 -25.40
N TYR A 571 3.51 14.76 -24.12
CA TYR A 571 2.87 15.88 -23.43
C TYR A 571 3.92 16.93 -23.07
N GLY A 572 3.78 18.16 -23.57
CA GLY A 572 4.78 19.17 -23.35
C GLY A 572 4.44 20.55 -23.95
N TYR A 573 5.44 21.43 -23.94
CA TYR A 573 5.39 22.81 -24.45
C TYR A 573 6.75 23.25 -25.01
N CYS A 574 6.74 24.34 -25.79
CA CYS A 574 7.94 25.05 -26.25
C CYS A 574 8.47 25.97 -25.13
N ASN A 575 9.77 25.96 -24.87
CA ASN A 575 10.40 26.81 -23.85
C ASN A 575 10.50 28.29 -24.24
N SER A 576 10.12 28.65 -25.44
CA SER A 576 10.18 30.02 -25.96
C SER A 576 8.85 30.73 -25.77
N ASP A 577 8.86 32.02 -25.47
CA ASP A 577 7.65 32.84 -25.31
C ASP A 577 7.01 33.25 -26.62
N GLY A 578 7.80 33.30 -27.70
CA GLY A 578 7.34 33.78 -29.00
C GLY A 578 7.43 32.79 -30.15
N ASN A 579 8.21 31.74 -30.02
CA ASN A 579 8.38 30.73 -31.04
C ASN A 579 7.80 29.40 -30.60
N GLN A 580 7.11 28.74 -31.52
CA GLN A 580 6.63 27.37 -31.33
C GLN A 580 7.65 26.40 -31.89
N SER A 581 7.75 25.25 -31.25
CA SER A 581 8.55 24.13 -31.74
C SER A 581 7.64 23.02 -32.24
N TYR A 582 8.16 22.17 -33.08
CA TYR A 582 7.43 21.03 -33.61
C TYR A 582 8.31 19.77 -33.48
N LEU A 583 7.71 18.62 -33.63
CA LEU A 583 8.44 17.37 -33.75
C LEU A 583 8.85 17.21 -35.21
N ALA A 584 10.15 17.29 -35.52
CA ALA A 584 10.64 17.30 -36.89
C ALA A 584 10.77 15.88 -37.48
N GLU A 585 11.06 14.90 -36.63
CA GLU A 585 11.18 13.48 -37.01
C GLU A 585 10.82 12.59 -35.83
N LEU A 586 10.18 11.46 -36.10
CA LEU A 586 10.00 10.36 -35.12
C LEU A 586 10.12 9.03 -35.85
N ALA A 587 11.05 8.18 -35.42
CA ALA A 587 11.29 6.83 -35.95
C ALA A 587 11.53 6.82 -37.49
N GLY A 588 12.24 7.84 -38.00
CA GLY A 588 12.55 7.97 -39.42
C GLY A 588 11.50 8.70 -40.25
N LYS A 589 10.30 8.96 -39.70
CA LYS A 589 9.26 9.73 -40.36
C LYS A 589 9.44 11.23 -40.08
N THR A 590 9.52 12.04 -41.12
CA THR A 590 9.69 13.49 -41.03
C THR A 590 8.35 14.22 -41.02
N PHE A 591 8.28 15.34 -40.29
CA PHE A 591 7.10 16.19 -40.15
C PHE A 591 7.39 17.62 -40.55
N GLY A 592 6.36 18.28 -41.06
CA GLY A 592 6.42 19.69 -41.40
C GLY A 592 6.36 20.61 -40.15
N SER A 593 6.73 21.88 -40.35
CA SER A 593 6.75 22.86 -39.26
C SER A 593 5.36 23.19 -38.67
N THR A 594 4.30 22.72 -39.26
CA THR A 594 2.93 22.85 -38.79
C THR A 594 2.37 21.58 -38.16
N ASP A 595 3.11 20.45 -38.25
CA ASP A 595 2.70 19.18 -37.70
C ASP A 595 3.22 19.04 -36.28
N TYR A 596 2.41 18.49 -35.38
CA TYR A 596 2.77 18.24 -33.98
C TYR A 596 3.49 19.40 -33.29
N VAL A 597 2.86 20.59 -33.40
CA VAL A 597 3.40 21.84 -32.84
C VAL A 597 3.18 21.91 -31.34
N PHE A 598 4.21 22.26 -30.58
CA PHE A 598 4.14 22.53 -29.15
C PHE A 598 3.94 24.04 -28.91
N PRO A 599 2.94 24.45 -28.11
CA PRO A 599 2.64 25.84 -27.85
C PRO A 599 3.77 26.50 -27.05
N ALA A 600 3.89 27.80 -27.17
CA ALA A 600 4.77 28.59 -26.32
C ALA A 600 4.34 28.44 -24.85
N ARG A 601 5.29 28.52 -23.92
CA ARG A 601 5.05 28.33 -22.47
C ARG A 601 4.03 29.30 -21.87
N ASN A 602 3.84 30.47 -22.48
CA ASN A 602 2.87 31.50 -22.10
C ASN A 602 1.58 31.46 -22.95
N ALA A 603 1.44 30.51 -23.86
CA ALA A 603 0.22 30.33 -24.63
C ALA A 603 -0.94 29.77 -23.77
N ASN A 604 -2.14 29.84 -24.31
CA ASN A 604 -3.33 29.22 -23.71
C ASN A 604 -4.02 28.29 -24.74
N PRO A 605 -4.00 26.96 -24.55
CA PRO A 605 -3.31 26.24 -23.47
C PRO A 605 -1.78 26.34 -23.55
N SER A 606 -1.11 26.31 -22.39
CA SER A 606 0.35 26.38 -22.29
C SER A 606 1.06 25.06 -22.57
N SER A 607 0.34 23.98 -22.80
CA SER A 607 0.87 22.65 -23.13
C SER A 607 -0.13 21.86 -23.94
N VAL A 608 0.33 20.84 -24.66
CA VAL A 608 -0.49 19.99 -25.51
C VAL A 608 0.00 18.56 -25.46
N THR A 609 -0.92 17.61 -25.72
CA THR A 609 -0.61 16.20 -25.90
C THR A 609 -0.72 15.84 -27.38
N HIS A 610 0.34 15.26 -27.92
CA HIS A 610 0.37 14.69 -29.27
C HIS A 610 0.50 13.17 -29.19
N THR A 611 -0.41 12.47 -29.85
CA THR A 611 -0.35 11.01 -30.00
C THR A 611 -0.04 10.67 -31.45
N ILE A 612 1.05 9.93 -31.68
CA ILE A 612 1.61 9.67 -32.99
C ILE A 612 1.73 8.16 -33.18
N LYS A 613 0.98 7.60 -34.14
CA LYS A 613 1.15 6.23 -34.58
C LYS A 613 2.38 6.11 -35.49
N LEU A 614 3.19 5.10 -35.24
CA LEU A 614 4.33 4.76 -36.09
C LEU A 614 3.84 3.95 -37.30
N ASP A 615 4.48 4.14 -38.46
CA ASP A 615 4.13 3.40 -39.70
C ASP A 615 4.48 1.90 -39.60
N ALA A 616 5.45 1.57 -38.77
CA ALA A 616 5.78 0.21 -38.34
C ALA A 616 6.32 0.23 -36.90
N PRO A 617 6.10 -0.84 -36.11
CA PRO A 617 6.66 -0.92 -34.75
C PRO A 617 8.19 -0.86 -34.79
N VAL A 618 8.79 -0.11 -33.87
CA VAL A 618 10.25 -0.04 -33.68
C VAL A 618 10.68 -0.84 -32.47
N THR A 619 11.83 -1.48 -32.56
CA THR A 619 12.47 -2.24 -31.47
C THR A 619 13.87 -1.71 -31.22
N ASN A 620 14.41 -1.96 -30.02
CA ASN A 620 15.75 -1.58 -29.58
C ASN A 620 15.98 -0.08 -29.39
N THR A 621 15.62 0.76 -30.35
CA THR A 621 15.78 2.22 -30.23
C THR A 621 14.65 2.97 -30.89
N LEU A 622 14.16 4.00 -30.20
CA LEU A 622 13.25 5.01 -30.75
C LEU A 622 14.02 6.30 -30.92
N THR A 623 14.08 6.83 -32.11
CA THR A 623 14.72 8.12 -32.38
C THR A 623 13.69 9.20 -32.65
N PHE A 624 13.95 10.41 -32.18
CA PHE A 624 13.17 11.58 -32.55
C PHE A 624 14.06 12.82 -32.70
N THR A 625 13.64 13.73 -33.53
CA THR A 625 14.31 15.02 -33.76
C THR A 625 13.33 16.14 -33.44
N THR A 626 13.76 17.08 -32.60
CA THR A 626 12.99 18.28 -32.27
C THR A 626 13.05 19.30 -33.40
N GLY A 627 12.02 20.13 -33.49
CA GLY A 627 12.01 21.31 -34.37
C GLY A 627 12.89 22.44 -33.89
N SER A 628 12.61 23.66 -34.37
CA SER A 628 13.51 24.81 -34.27
C SER A 628 13.78 25.34 -32.86
N SER A 629 12.93 25.06 -31.89
CA SER A 629 13.06 25.59 -30.53
C SER A 629 13.15 24.48 -29.48
N ASN A 630 13.63 24.85 -28.27
CA ASN A 630 13.69 23.94 -27.14
C ASN A 630 12.29 23.54 -26.70
N GLN A 631 12.11 22.27 -26.37
CA GLN A 631 10.86 21.70 -25.86
C GLN A 631 11.04 21.27 -24.41
N SER A 632 9.98 21.36 -23.63
CA SER A 632 9.87 20.76 -22.30
C SER A 632 8.74 19.74 -22.30
N CYS A 633 9.08 18.49 -22.04
CA CYS A 633 8.13 17.40 -21.96
C CYS A 633 7.89 17.02 -20.51
N TYR A 634 6.63 17.01 -20.08
CA TYR A 634 6.24 16.44 -18.80
C TYR A 634 6.30 14.92 -18.87
N LYS A 635 5.94 14.37 -20.06
CA LYS A 635 5.71 12.95 -20.20
C LYS A 635 5.86 12.51 -21.67
N ILE A 636 6.50 11.37 -21.86
CA ILE A 636 6.52 10.64 -23.13
C ILE A 636 6.07 9.22 -22.84
N ASN A 637 4.95 8.81 -23.40
CA ASN A 637 4.44 7.43 -23.35
C ASN A 637 4.71 6.72 -24.65
N MET A 638 5.21 5.51 -24.56
CA MET A 638 5.47 4.65 -25.71
C MET A 638 4.61 3.40 -25.58
N HIS A 639 3.61 3.27 -26.46
CA HIS A 639 2.71 2.13 -26.48
C HIS A 639 3.42 0.91 -27.09
N ILE A 640 3.28 -0.23 -26.41
CA ILE A 640 3.87 -1.50 -26.85
C ILE A 640 2.88 -2.19 -27.79
N ALA A 641 3.33 -2.46 -29.03
CA ALA A 641 2.51 -3.17 -30.01
C ALA A 641 2.20 -4.59 -29.51
N THR A 642 0.92 -4.92 -29.47
CA THR A 642 0.49 -6.30 -29.26
C THR A 642 0.84 -7.10 -30.50
N THR A 643 1.82 -7.99 -30.43
CA THR A 643 2.04 -8.98 -31.50
C THR A 643 0.80 -9.88 -31.55
N THR A 644 0.12 -9.87 -32.69
CA THR A 644 -1.00 -10.77 -32.97
C THR A 644 -0.49 -12.22 -32.90
N GLY A 645 -0.65 -12.88 -31.78
CA GLY A 645 -0.20 -14.26 -31.54
C GLY A 645 -0.32 -14.74 -30.11
N ILE A 646 -0.60 -13.87 -29.11
CA ILE A 646 -0.88 -14.29 -27.75
C ILE A 646 -2.34 -13.99 -27.44
N ASN A 647 -3.23 -14.81 -28.01
CA ASN A 647 -4.59 -14.99 -27.52
C ASN A 647 -4.54 -16.01 -26.37
N SER A 648 -4.11 -15.59 -25.23
CA SER A 648 -4.53 -16.05 -23.90
C SER A 648 -3.64 -15.35 -22.88
N ILE A 649 -4.20 -14.44 -22.15
CA ILE A 649 -3.71 -14.11 -20.82
C ILE A 649 -3.92 -15.40 -20.03
N ASN A 650 -2.91 -16.25 -20.02
CA ASN A 650 -2.90 -17.33 -19.05
C ASN A 650 -2.71 -16.66 -17.71
N TYR A 651 -3.79 -16.59 -16.94
CA TYR A 651 -3.68 -16.58 -15.50
C TYR A 651 -2.84 -17.81 -15.15
N THR A 652 -1.54 -17.67 -15.10
CA THR A 652 -0.74 -18.65 -14.42
C THR A 652 -1.12 -18.47 -12.96
N LYS A 653 -2.11 -19.28 -12.54
CA LYS A 653 -2.17 -19.76 -11.19
C LYS A 653 -0.73 -20.18 -10.92
N GLU A 654 0.08 -19.34 -10.26
CA GLU A 654 1.35 -19.82 -9.72
C GLU A 654 0.92 -20.96 -8.78
N LYS A 655 0.98 -22.16 -9.31
CA LYS A 655 0.95 -23.33 -8.47
C LYS A 655 2.25 -23.23 -7.69
N ASP A 656 2.13 -22.75 -6.49
CA ASP A 656 3.20 -22.85 -5.53
C ASP A 656 3.43 -24.36 -5.31
N ASN A 657 4.37 -24.91 -6.07
CA ASN A 657 4.68 -26.35 -6.01
C ASN A 657 5.54 -26.70 -4.79
N TYR A 658 5.74 -25.74 -3.89
CA TYR A 658 6.50 -25.94 -2.69
C TYR A 658 5.65 -26.55 -1.57
N PHE A 659 6.27 -27.38 -0.75
CA PHE A 659 5.68 -27.87 0.46
C PHE A 659 6.05 -26.92 1.62
N TYR A 660 5.08 -26.62 2.45
CA TYR A 660 5.26 -25.87 3.67
C TYR A 660 4.88 -26.74 4.86
N ASN A 661 5.61 -26.67 5.96
CA ASN A 661 5.14 -27.25 7.22
C ASN A 661 3.98 -26.44 7.79
N LEU A 662 3.38 -26.91 8.88
CA LEU A 662 2.26 -26.22 9.53
C LEU A 662 2.61 -24.85 10.12
N GLN A 663 3.89 -24.56 10.30
CA GLN A 663 4.44 -23.27 10.74
C GLN A 663 4.72 -22.31 9.58
N GLY A 664 4.43 -22.71 8.34
CA GLY A 664 4.63 -21.89 7.13
C GLY A 664 6.07 -21.91 6.60
N ALA A 665 6.97 -22.72 7.16
CA ALA A 665 8.31 -22.88 6.64
C ALA A 665 8.31 -23.78 5.40
N ARG A 666 8.98 -23.35 4.33
CA ARG A 666 9.15 -24.12 3.10
C ARG A 666 9.99 -25.35 3.34
N ILE A 667 9.55 -26.49 2.84
CA ILE A 667 10.24 -27.77 2.94
C ILE A 667 10.75 -28.17 1.55
N MET A 668 12.07 -28.22 1.38
CA MET A 668 12.71 -28.57 0.10
C MET A 668 12.56 -30.05 -0.24
N ASN A 669 12.67 -30.91 0.75
CA ASN A 669 12.56 -32.37 0.62
C ASN A 669 11.56 -32.89 1.66
N PRO A 670 10.27 -32.86 1.39
CA PRO A 670 9.28 -33.28 2.35
C PRO A 670 9.40 -34.80 2.59
N THR A 671 9.53 -35.17 3.85
CA THR A 671 9.49 -36.55 4.31
C THR A 671 8.05 -36.91 4.71
N LYS A 672 7.84 -38.12 5.28
CA LYS A 672 6.53 -38.52 5.79
C LYS A 672 6.00 -37.48 6.79
N GLY A 673 4.83 -36.90 6.52
CA GLY A 673 4.24 -35.88 7.38
C GLY A 673 3.06 -35.12 6.75
N LEU A 674 2.55 -34.13 7.48
CA LEU A 674 1.49 -33.22 7.04
C LEU A 674 2.13 -31.89 6.59
N TYR A 675 1.82 -31.46 5.38
CA TYR A 675 2.33 -30.27 4.75
C TYR A 675 1.23 -29.42 4.13
N ILE A 676 1.54 -28.18 3.80
CA ILE A 676 0.68 -27.30 3.00
C ILE A 676 1.33 -27.15 1.62
N GLN A 677 0.55 -27.37 0.57
CA GLN A 677 0.95 -27.11 -0.82
C GLN A 677 -0.24 -26.51 -1.57
N ASN A 678 -0.05 -25.39 -2.22
CA ASN A 678 -1.12 -24.66 -2.90
C ASN A 678 -2.33 -24.36 -1.96
N GLY A 679 -2.06 -24.00 -0.71
CA GLY A 679 -3.09 -23.71 0.30
C GLY A 679 -3.91 -24.93 0.75
N LYS A 680 -3.49 -26.16 0.40
CA LYS A 680 -4.17 -27.41 0.79
C LYS A 680 -3.29 -28.25 1.70
N LYS A 681 -3.89 -28.89 2.70
CA LYS A 681 -3.21 -29.89 3.54
C LYS A 681 -2.90 -31.14 2.70
N ILE A 682 -1.64 -31.53 2.63
CA ILE A 682 -1.15 -32.71 1.92
C ILE A 682 -0.47 -33.63 2.92
N VAL A 683 -0.85 -34.89 2.90
CA VAL A 683 -0.20 -35.93 3.71
C VAL A 683 0.76 -36.71 2.81
N ILE A 684 2.06 -36.64 3.10
CA ILE A 684 3.06 -37.52 2.50
C ILE A 684 3.18 -38.76 3.38
N ARG A 685 2.90 -39.93 2.81
CA ARG A 685 2.84 -41.22 3.50
C ARG A 685 4.17 -41.98 3.38
#